data_69bfcefe8c92893359339138834d4367
#
_entry.id   69bfcefe8c92893359339138834d4367
#
_cell.length_a   1.000
_cell.length_b   1.000
_cell.length_c   1.000
_cell.angle_alpha   90.00
_cell.angle_beta   90.00
_cell.angle_gamma   90.00
#
_symmetry.space_group_name_H-M   'P 1'
#
loop_
_entity.id
_entity.type
_entity.pdbx_description
1 polymer ?
#
loop_
_entity_poly.entity_id
_entity_poly.type
_entity_poly.pdbx_seq_one_letter_code
_entity_poly.pdbx_strand_id
1 'polypeptide(L)'
;MADSGTLTEIIPAEFGGSAEKVPFEYKANGKELSIASPEPDRTMHNMIYNPNYLTMLDQSNCGMARHMSPAGRNCRIVQNERFIYVRDADSGEYFSIGFAPVYKDYERYECRAGLNYQVVENVTDGIEAVWRIYVPASEDPVEIWDVRLRNTGDKARNMQLFTYVPMNCDGEDLYCGELHRIAEYLSEQRALFICMDAPRYLEGVDLPWHNGFLAIDREPKGWDASLGSVIGPRRTTQNPLAVEQGKCSNSKCAMFSPVGTMQVDMALAPGAQDEVRFMIGACDAAPMIESLTTKYLTGSLEADVHFDALIEAETALSQNLQVKTPDEALNNMVNVWSPKQIDYGVVWTRWGFKGYRDIIQQCQGAVIQQSEAALEQLLKACAHQYESGFGLRGWHPIDDLRYADSSQWMVSAFHEYLAETGDFDTLEKVVPFFDNGEATVYEHLRRSLLRLREDRGAHNLNLVFYGDWNDSLTGVCREGRGESVWLSMAFCRSCLILANIAEKVGKTQDAEEYRLWQQEMAEAINTHAWDGEWYICALDDDGNPIGSEQNEEGKIFLNMQSWAQLGKIVPENRWEQSWKSVCDHLDSGWGLMLNSPAYTKYVHNVGRLSSIRPGAAENASVYTHGNAFMLLALLERGMADEAYELWNAVQPGNPERPVLNQPNVFFNGYYGPSSENRVGMGEHAWTTGSVPWMYQCVTEYMLGVRRTLDGLVIKPCLPSAWENASVQRTFRGTSFDIRISNAGKKAGAAVASITIDGAAYDVTKPLPVDGGSHVVEVTLEA
;
A
#
# COMPACT_ATOMS: atom_id res chain seq x y z
N MET A 1 -19.90 -24.06 24.28
CA MET A 1 -20.22 -22.65 24.20
C MET A 1 -19.41 -21.98 25.30
N ALA A 2 -18.25 -21.50 24.95
CA ALA A 2 -17.43 -20.67 25.83
C ALA A 2 -17.95 -19.24 25.65
N ASP A 3 -18.23 -18.61 26.78
CA ASP A 3 -18.68 -17.24 26.90
C ASP A 3 -17.73 -16.32 26.13
N SER A 4 -18.24 -15.58 25.13
CA SER A 4 -17.47 -14.57 24.43
C SER A 4 -17.31 -13.37 25.34
N GLY A 5 -16.35 -13.44 26.23
CA GLY A 5 -15.88 -12.27 26.97
C GLY A 5 -15.48 -11.17 26.00
N THR A 6 -16.04 -10.00 26.14
CA THR A 6 -15.73 -8.83 25.33
C THR A 6 -14.25 -8.48 25.48
N LEU A 7 -13.59 -8.12 24.36
CA LEU A 7 -12.14 -7.75 24.30
C LEU A 7 -11.70 -6.68 25.31
N THR A 8 -12.62 -5.97 25.93
CA THR A 8 -12.42 -5.04 27.06
C THR A 8 -11.84 -5.70 28.32
N GLU A 9 -11.90 -7.04 28.44
CA GLU A 9 -11.32 -7.78 29.56
C GLU A 9 -9.86 -8.20 29.33
N ILE A 10 -9.33 -8.04 28.11
CA ILE A 10 -8.00 -8.57 27.71
C ILE A 10 -6.87 -7.54 27.86
N ILE A 11 -7.17 -6.25 27.85
CA ILE A 11 -6.20 -5.18 28.20
C ILE A 11 -6.69 -4.58 29.52
N PRO A 12 -6.04 -4.90 30.65
CA PRO A 12 -6.40 -4.27 31.91
C PRO A 12 -6.33 -2.75 31.80
N ALA A 13 -7.29 -2.05 32.38
CA ALA A 13 -7.34 -0.58 32.40
C ALA A 13 -6.05 0.06 32.95
N GLU A 14 -5.29 -0.66 33.73
CA GLU A 14 -3.98 -0.29 34.26
C GLU A 14 -2.88 -0.16 33.18
N PHE A 15 -3.11 -0.64 31.94
CA PHE A 15 -2.21 -0.46 30.81
C PHE A 15 -2.73 0.58 29.80
N GLY A 16 -3.65 1.46 30.17
CA GLY A 16 -4.11 2.59 29.36
C GLY A 16 -5.11 2.22 28.25
N GLY A 17 -5.69 1.01 28.31
CA GLY A 17 -6.77 0.62 27.40
C GLY A 17 -8.05 1.38 27.73
N SER A 18 -8.32 2.51 27.08
CA SER A 18 -9.63 3.14 27.14
C SER A 18 -10.61 2.34 26.31
N ALA A 19 -11.77 2.00 26.87
CA ALA A 19 -12.87 1.35 26.14
C ALA A 19 -13.56 2.30 25.12
N GLU A 20 -13.12 3.53 25.01
CA GLU A 20 -13.63 4.50 24.04
C GLU A 20 -12.78 4.45 22.77
N LYS A 21 -13.41 4.08 21.65
CA LYS A 21 -12.81 4.18 20.31
C LYS A 21 -12.40 5.64 20.09
N VAL A 22 -11.12 5.89 19.85
CA VAL A 22 -10.65 7.23 19.51
C VAL A 22 -11.37 7.69 18.26
N PRO A 23 -12.15 8.78 18.31
CA PRO A 23 -12.85 9.26 17.13
C PRO A 23 -11.86 9.75 16.08
N PHE A 24 -12.10 9.39 14.85
CA PHE A 24 -11.43 9.98 13.68
C PHE A 24 -12.46 10.71 12.83
N GLU A 25 -12.01 11.69 12.08
CA GLU A 25 -12.83 12.46 11.14
C GLU A 25 -12.09 12.64 9.82
N TYR A 26 -12.81 12.48 8.70
CA TYR A 26 -12.30 12.88 7.40
C TYR A 26 -12.50 14.38 7.19
N LYS A 27 -11.42 15.09 6.90
CA LYS A 27 -11.39 16.53 6.59
C LYS A 27 -10.95 16.79 5.15
N ALA A 28 -11.02 18.02 4.70
CA ALA A 28 -10.57 18.44 3.37
C ALA A 28 -11.16 17.57 2.21
N ASN A 29 -12.46 17.27 2.26
CA ASN A 29 -13.15 16.40 1.31
C ASN A 29 -12.55 14.98 1.24
N GLY A 30 -12.23 14.39 2.38
CA GLY A 30 -11.66 13.05 2.50
C GLY A 30 -10.14 12.97 2.39
N LYS A 31 -9.46 14.08 2.04
CA LYS A 31 -8.00 14.11 1.81
C LYS A 31 -7.15 14.14 3.09
N GLU A 32 -7.77 14.38 4.23
CA GLU A 32 -7.13 14.33 5.54
C GLU A 32 -7.90 13.39 6.48
N LEU A 33 -7.16 12.60 7.25
CA LEU A 33 -7.66 11.86 8.40
C LEU A 33 -7.24 12.61 9.66
N SER A 34 -8.21 13.15 10.41
CA SER A 34 -7.99 13.87 11.67
C SER A 34 -8.19 12.93 12.86
N ILE A 35 -7.24 12.95 13.79
CA ILE A 35 -7.22 12.14 15.02
C ILE A 35 -7.00 13.10 16.19
N ALA A 36 -7.94 13.14 17.13
CA ALA A 36 -7.92 14.10 18.24
C ALA A 36 -7.13 13.61 19.48
N SER A 37 -6.35 12.54 19.35
CA SER A 37 -5.55 11.99 20.44
C SER A 37 -4.18 11.55 19.94
N PRO A 38 -3.09 11.81 20.72
CA PRO A 38 -1.77 11.25 20.44
C PRO A 38 -1.67 9.74 20.79
N GLU A 39 -2.62 9.22 21.58
CA GLU A 39 -2.64 7.85 22.12
C GLU A 39 -3.93 7.11 21.68
N PRO A 40 -4.12 6.86 20.38
CA PRO A 40 -5.22 6.00 19.94
C PRO A 40 -4.96 4.55 20.37
N ASP A 41 -6.01 3.74 20.47
CA ASP A 41 -5.88 2.30 20.78
C ASP A 41 -4.89 1.57 19.86
N ARG A 42 -4.61 2.16 18.71
CA ARG A 42 -3.65 1.68 17.73
C ARG A 42 -2.87 2.79 17.09
N THR A 43 -1.61 2.54 16.86
CA THR A 43 -0.77 3.40 16.03
C THR A 43 -1.32 3.44 14.61
N MET A 44 -1.57 4.64 14.12
CA MET A 44 -1.97 4.92 12.76
C MET A 44 -0.76 5.49 12.00
N HIS A 45 -0.37 4.83 10.91
CA HIS A 45 0.81 5.24 10.15
C HIS A 45 0.42 5.97 8.88
N ASN A 46 1.07 7.10 8.62
CA ASN A 46 1.02 7.78 7.33
C ASN A 46 2.34 7.56 6.57
N MET A 47 2.25 7.22 5.29
CA MET A 47 3.39 7.12 4.38
C MET A 47 3.48 8.40 3.57
N ILE A 48 4.59 9.09 3.70
CA ILE A 48 4.89 10.35 3.03
C ILE A 48 6.15 10.13 2.20
N TYR A 49 6.08 10.33 0.88
CA TYR A 49 7.14 9.86 -0.01
C TYR A 49 7.22 10.60 -1.33
N ASN A 50 8.38 10.49 -1.95
CA ASN A 50 8.63 10.69 -3.37
C ASN A 50 9.46 9.49 -3.90
N PRO A 51 9.89 9.46 -5.17
CA PRO A 51 10.65 8.32 -5.69
C PRO A 51 11.91 7.95 -4.91
N ASN A 52 12.56 8.90 -4.27
CA ASN A 52 13.86 8.70 -3.62
C ASN A 52 13.82 8.82 -2.09
N TYR A 53 12.71 9.24 -1.50
CA TYR A 53 12.59 9.45 -0.06
C TYR A 53 11.23 8.98 0.47
N LEU A 54 11.26 8.25 1.58
CA LEU A 54 10.06 7.77 2.28
C LEU A 54 10.19 8.08 3.76
N THR A 55 9.18 8.70 4.35
CA THR A 55 9.03 8.77 5.80
C THR A 55 7.71 8.13 6.23
N MET A 56 7.75 7.31 7.26
CA MET A 56 6.59 6.74 7.92
C MET A 56 6.41 7.45 9.26
N LEU A 57 5.24 8.03 9.46
CA LEU A 57 4.91 8.79 10.66
C LEU A 57 3.72 8.16 11.38
N ASP A 58 3.81 8.06 12.69
CA ASP A 58 2.65 7.82 13.54
C ASP A 58 1.90 9.13 13.83
N GLN A 59 0.82 9.05 14.59
CA GLN A 59 -0.02 10.20 14.95
C GLN A 59 0.69 11.27 15.80
N SER A 60 1.91 11.01 16.26
CA SER A 60 2.77 11.94 17.03
C SER A 60 3.89 12.59 16.19
N ASN A 61 3.86 12.42 14.86
CA ASN A 61 4.98 12.73 13.96
C ASN A 61 6.27 11.95 14.29
N CYS A 62 6.17 10.86 15.05
CA CYS A 62 7.27 9.96 15.32
C CYS A 62 7.37 8.88 14.22
N GLY A 63 8.57 8.41 13.94
CA GLY A 63 8.76 7.34 12.96
C GLY A 63 10.09 7.41 12.22
N MET A 64 10.24 6.61 11.16
CA MET A 64 11.50 6.46 10.43
C MET A 64 11.46 7.18 9.08
N ALA A 65 12.67 7.43 8.53
CA ALA A 65 12.82 7.84 7.14
C ALA A 65 13.86 6.99 6.42
N ARG A 66 13.65 6.81 5.11
CA ARG A 66 14.50 6.03 4.22
C ARG A 66 14.81 6.82 2.95
N HIS A 67 16.00 6.61 2.43
CA HIS A 67 16.40 7.05 1.11
C HIS A 67 16.61 5.85 0.20
N MET A 68 16.12 5.95 -1.03
CA MET A 68 16.42 5.00 -2.09
C MET A 68 17.36 5.65 -3.11
N SER A 69 18.56 5.08 -3.27
CA SER A 69 19.49 5.55 -4.29
C SER A 69 19.00 5.22 -5.70
N PRO A 70 19.49 5.93 -6.73
CA PRO A 70 19.21 5.57 -8.13
C PRO A 70 19.57 4.13 -8.50
N ALA A 71 20.53 3.53 -7.80
CA ALA A 71 20.89 2.12 -7.95
C ALA A 71 19.95 1.15 -7.21
N GLY A 72 18.87 1.66 -6.61
CA GLY A 72 17.86 0.86 -5.90
C GLY A 72 18.27 0.42 -4.50
N ARG A 73 19.27 1.05 -3.90
CA ARG A 73 19.67 0.76 -2.53
C ARG A 73 18.84 1.54 -1.54
N ASN A 74 18.32 0.83 -0.56
CA ASN A 74 17.47 1.36 0.49
C ASN A 74 18.30 1.58 1.76
N CYS A 75 18.40 2.84 2.19
CA CYS A 75 19.19 3.25 3.33
C CYS A 75 18.30 3.97 4.35
N ARG A 76 18.40 3.61 5.63
CA ARG A 76 17.67 4.27 6.70
C ARG A 76 18.39 5.56 7.11
N ILE A 77 17.75 6.70 6.94
CA ILE A 77 18.29 8.02 7.32
C ILE A 77 17.91 8.39 8.75
N VAL A 78 16.62 8.32 9.08
CA VAL A 78 16.12 8.51 10.44
C VAL A 78 15.73 7.16 11.02
N GLN A 79 16.10 6.90 12.27
CA GLN A 79 15.74 5.67 12.97
C GLN A 79 14.23 5.61 13.22
N ASN A 80 13.79 5.32 14.40
CA ASN A 80 12.35 5.17 14.69
C ASN A 80 11.78 6.35 15.48
N GLU A 81 12.58 7.32 15.82
CA GLU A 81 12.22 8.41 16.72
C GLU A 81 12.60 9.75 16.12
N ARG A 82 11.73 10.74 16.31
CA ARG A 82 11.97 12.16 16.03
C ARG A 82 11.08 12.99 16.94
N PHE A 83 11.65 14.03 17.54
CA PHE A 83 10.93 14.87 18.50
C PHE A 83 11.26 16.34 18.29
N ILE A 84 10.34 17.21 18.70
CA ILE A 84 10.59 18.62 18.91
C ILE A 84 10.14 18.97 20.32
N TYR A 85 11.10 19.39 21.13
CA TYR A 85 10.86 19.89 22.49
C TYR A 85 10.66 21.39 22.44
N VAL A 86 9.69 21.87 23.20
CA VAL A 86 9.40 23.29 23.41
C VAL A 86 9.55 23.59 24.89
N ARG A 87 10.52 24.42 25.23
CA ARG A 87 10.87 24.78 26.61
C ARG A 87 10.58 26.25 26.85
N ASP A 88 9.95 26.59 27.96
CA ASP A 88 9.89 27.95 28.47
C ASP A 88 11.20 28.30 29.18
N ALA A 89 11.92 29.29 28.73
CA ALA A 89 13.21 29.69 29.29
C ALA A 89 13.06 30.29 30.69
N ASP A 90 11.92 30.91 30.98
CA ASP A 90 11.69 31.63 32.26
C ASP A 90 11.32 30.62 33.40
N SER A 91 10.47 29.63 33.12
CA SER A 91 10.05 28.63 34.10
C SER A 91 10.94 27.37 34.11
N GLY A 92 11.56 27.04 32.99
CA GLY A 92 12.28 25.79 32.78
C GLY A 92 11.38 24.59 32.42
N GLU A 93 10.07 24.75 32.42
CA GLU A 93 9.12 23.73 32.01
C GLU A 93 9.19 23.46 30.51
N TYR A 94 8.93 22.23 30.08
CA TYR A 94 8.96 21.86 28.67
C TYR A 94 7.95 20.77 28.32
N PHE A 95 7.60 20.68 27.05
CA PHE A 95 6.75 19.63 26.47
C PHE A 95 7.28 19.23 25.07
N SER A 96 6.72 18.18 24.49
CA SER A 96 6.98 17.79 23.10
C SER A 96 5.77 18.12 22.25
N ILE A 97 5.98 18.63 21.02
CA ILE A 97 4.87 18.95 20.09
C ILE A 97 4.07 17.69 19.79
N GLY A 98 4.71 16.55 19.52
CA GLY A 98 4.09 15.28 19.25
C GLY A 98 3.58 14.53 20.50
N PHE A 99 3.52 15.17 21.69
CA PHE A 99 3.18 14.56 22.98
C PHE A 99 4.33 13.66 23.52
N ALA A 100 4.66 12.58 22.82
CA ALA A 100 5.84 11.78 23.14
C ALA A 100 7.14 12.59 22.85
N PRO A 101 8.22 12.41 23.63
CA PRO A 101 8.42 11.49 24.73
C PRO A 101 8.20 12.10 26.11
N VAL A 102 7.76 13.36 26.21
CA VAL A 102 7.60 14.06 27.50
C VAL A 102 6.28 13.68 28.19
N TYR A 103 5.23 13.41 27.41
CA TYR A 103 3.91 13.00 27.88
C TYR A 103 3.27 14.03 28.84
N LYS A 104 3.47 15.32 28.57
CA LYS A 104 2.86 16.39 29.36
C LYS A 104 1.41 16.58 28.96
N ASP A 105 0.53 16.79 29.94
CA ASP A 105 -0.88 17.13 29.72
C ASP A 105 -1.04 18.30 28.76
N TYR A 106 -2.00 18.22 27.85
CA TYR A 106 -2.29 19.20 26.81
C TYR A 106 -3.73 19.74 26.93
N GLU A 107 -3.95 20.95 26.46
CA GLU A 107 -5.30 21.55 26.36
C GLU A 107 -6.04 21.10 25.11
N ARG A 108 -5.31 20.92 24.02
CA ARG A 108 -5.83 20.44 22.72
C ARG A 108 -4.74 19.70 21.96
N TYR A 109 -5.12 18.62 21.33
CA TYR A 109 -4.26 17.85 20.41
C TYR A 109 -5.04 17.47 19.15
N GLU A 110 -4.40 17.58 17.99
CA GLU A 110 -4.90 17.08 16.72
C GLU A 110 -3.75 16.64 15.83
N CYS A 111 -3.85 15.44 15.28
CA CYS A 111 -3.02 14.99 14.17
C CYS A 111 -3.87 14.92 12.90
N ARG A 112 -3.43 15.55 11.82
CA ARG A 112 -4.04 15.44 10.49
C ARG A 112 -3.07 14.74 9.55
N ALA A 113 -3.36 13.48 9.21
CA ALA A 113 -2.64 12.70 8.21
C ALA A 113 -3.21 13.02 6.82
N GLY A 114 -2.44 13.72 6.00
CA GLY A 114 -2.80 14.10 4.64
C GLY A 114 -2.04 13.30 3.57
N LEU A 115 -2.24 13.68 2.30
CA LEU A 115 -1.59 13.07 1.15
C LEU A 115 -0.16 13.63 1.01
N ASN A 116 0.83 12.83 1.34
CA ASN A 116 2.25 13.19 1.38
C ASN A 116 2.62 14.32 2.36
N TYR A 117 1.79 14.55 3.38
CA TYR A 117 2.10 15.44 4.50
C TYR A 117 1.38 14.99 5.77
N GLN A 118 1.83 15.49 6.90
CA GLN A 118 1.18 15.34 8.20
C GLN A 118 1.35 16.58 9.04
N VAL A 119 0.32 16.93 9.81
CA VAL A 119 0.31 18.10 10.70
C VAL A 119 -0.08 17.65 12.08
N VAL A 120 0.73 17.99 13.09
CA VAL A 120 0.39 17.87 14.50
C VAL A 120 0.19 19.25 15.07
N GLU A 121 -0.94 19.48 15.71
CA GLU A 121 -1.24 20.68 16.50
C GLU A 121 -1.39 20.29 17.97
N ASN A 122 -0.67 20.98 18.83
CA ASN A 122 -0.69 20.78 20.27
C ASN A 122 -0.78 22.13 20.99
N VAL A 123 -1.72 22.27 21.92
CA VAL A 123 -1.80 23.44 22.81
C VAL A 123 -1.48 22.98 24.21
N THR A 124 -0.36 23.48 24.76
CA THR A 124 0.13 23.16 26.08
C THR A 124 0.62 24.41 26.78
N ASP A 125 0.19 24.64 28.02
CA ASP A 125 0.56 25.80 28.85
C ASP A 125 0.38 27.16 28.13
N GLY A 126 -0.67 27.31 27.32
CA GLY A 126 -0.97 28.54 26.57
C GLY A 126 -0.02 28.78 25.38
N ILE A 127 0.70 27.77 24.92
CA ILE A 127 1.47 27.77 23.68
C ILE A 127 0.80 26.84 22.66
N GLU A 128 0.37 27.40 21.55
CA GLU A 128 -0.06 26.63 20.38
C GLU A 128 1.16 26.31 19.53
N ALA A 129 1.46 25.02 19.39
CA ALA A 129 2.57 24.51 18.58
C ALA A 129 2.01 23.72 17.40
N VAL A 130 2.46 24.04 16.19
CA VAL A 130 2.10 23.36 14.95
C VAL A 130 3.38 22.80 14.33
N TRP A 131 3.37 21.52 13.99
CA TRP A 131 4.46 20.84 13.31
C TRP A 131 3.95 20.10 12.07
N ARG A 132 4.20 20.67 10.88
CA ARG A 132 3.93 20.07 9.59
C ARG A 132 5.18 19.38 9.07
N ILE A 133 5.03 18.13 8.62
CA ILE A 133 6.05 17.38 7.88
C ILE A 133 5.49 17.07 6.51
N TYR A 134 6.29 17.30 5.45
CA TYR A 134 5.95 16.87 4.10
C TYR A 134 7.19 16.46 3.29
N VAL A 135 6.99 15.62 2.28
CA VAL A 135 8.00 15.28 1.28
C VAL A 135 7.62 15.97 -0.03
N PRO A 136 8.50 16.82 -0.61
CA PRO A 136 8.16 17.57 -1.83
C PRO A 136 7.85 16.67 -3.02
N ALA A 137 6.98 17.14 -3.92
CA ALA A 137 6.69 16.50 -5.21
C ALA A 137 7.88 16.67 -6.18
N SER A 138 8.98 16.00 -5.90
CA SER A 138 10.25 16.05 -6.63
C SER A 138 10.99 14.74 -6.46
N GLU A 139 12.18 14.60 -7.03
CA GLU A 139 13.09 13.47 -6.79
C GLU A 139 14.13 13.77 -5.68
N ASP A 140 14.09 14.96 -5.08
CA ASP A 140 15.03 15.31 -4.03
C ASP A 140 14.78 14.45 -2.77
N PRO A 141 15.81 13.83 -2.20
CA PRO A 141 15.67 12.91 -1.07
C PRO A 141 15.57 13.66 0.27
N VAL A 142 14.52 14.43 0.44
CA VAL A 142 14.31 15.29 1.61
C VAL A 142 12.89 15.26 2.15
N GLU A 143 12.75 15.52 3.45
CA GLU A 143 11.52 15.92 4.11
C GLU A 143 11.68 17.31 4.72
N ILE A 144 10.60 18.09 4.72
CA ILE A 144 10.56 19.46 5.23
C ILE A 144 9.71 19.49 6.50
N TRP A 145 10.20 20.14 7.52
CA TRP A 145 9.50 20.38 8.78
C TRP A 145 9.23 21.87 8.96
N ASP A 146 7.96 22.23 8.96
CA ASP A 146 7.51 23.57 9.29
C ASP A 146 7.02 23.57 10.73
N VAL A 147 7.62 24.39 11.56
CA VAL A 147 7.29 24.52 12.98
C VAL A 147 6.87 25.94 13.29
N ARG A 148 5.69 26.13 13.88
CA ARG A 148 5.17 27.40 14.31
C ARG A 148 4.78 27.33 15.79
N LEU A 149 5.22 28.32 16.56
CA LEU A 149 4.78 28.56 17.92
C LEU A 149 3.98 29.85 18.00
N ARG A 150 2.83 29.83 18.67
CA ARG A 150 2.01 30.99 18.94
C ARG A 150 1.71 31.06 20.44
N ASN A 151 1.92 32.21 21.03
CA ASN A 151 1.56 32.49 22.41
C ASN A 151 0.07 32.86 22.50
N THR A 152 -0.76 31.97 23.07
CA THR A 152 -2.20 32.20 23.26
C THR A 152 -2.52 32.83 24.60
N GLY A 153 -1.51 33.01 25.47
CA GLY A 153 -1.64 33.61 26.80
C GLY A 153 -1.56 35.12 26.79
N ASP A 154 -1.64 35.72 27.96
CA ASP A 154 -1.66 37.19 28.21
C ASP A 154 -0.30 37.77 28.59
N LYS A 155 0.77 36.97 28.72
CA LYS A 155 2.13 37.38 29.06
C LYS A 155 3.10 37.04 27.95
N ALA A 156 4.15 37.85 27.81
CA ALA A 156 5.27 37.54 26.92
C ALA A 156 6.00 36.26 27.43
N ARG A 157 6.43 35.44 26.50
CA ARG A 157 7.11 34.15 26.77
C ARG A 157 8.41 34.08 25.98
N ASN A 158 9.45 33.55 26.61
CA ASN A 158 10.74 33.24 25.96
C ASN A 158 10.81 31.72 25.74
N MET A 159 10.55 31.29 24.51
CA MET A 159 10.50 29.86 24.19
C MET A 159 11.82 29.41 23.57
N GLN A 160 12.19 28.16 23.86
CA GLN A 160 13.36 27.49 23.28
C GLN A 160 12.88 26.21 22.63
N LEU A 161 13.24 26.03 21.37
CA LEU A 161 12.89 24.84 20.60
C LEU A 161 14.14 23.98 20.41
N PHE A 162 14.01 22.65 20.57
CA PHE A 162 15.08 21.68 20.36
C PHE A 162 14.58 20.55 19.46
N THR A 163 15.25 20.30 18.35
CA THR A 163 15.02 19.10 17.56
C THR A 163 15.76 17.90 18.16
N TYR A 164 15.23 16.70 17.92
CA TYR A 164 15.88 15.42 18.25
C TYR A 164 15.63 14.44 17.11
N VAL A 165 16.69 14.09 16.38
CA VAL A 165 16.64 13.22 15.21
C VAL A 165 17.81 12.25 15.26
N PRO A 166 17.63 11.02 15.77
CA PRO A 166 18.67 10.00 15.70
C PRO A 166 18.82 9.53 14.26
N MET A 167 20.02 9.71 13.68
CA MET A 167 20.30 9.41 12.29
C MET A 167 21.21 8.19 12.16
N ASN A 168 20.93 7.35 11.16
CA ASN A 168 21.65 6.10 10.96
C ASN A 168 22.55 6.12 9.71
N CYS A 169 22.05 6.57 8.58
CA CYS A 169 22.75 6.68 7.30
C CYS A 169 23.30 5.37 6.75
N ASP A 170 22.74 4.23 7.14
CA ASP A 170 23.20 2.91 6.74
C ASP A 170 22.07 2.01 6.23
N GLY A 171 22.41 0.95 5.50
CA GLY A 171 21.46 -0.08 5.07
C GLY A 171 21.01 -0.95 6.25
N GLU A 172 20.04 -1.81 5.99
CA GLU A 172 19.40 -2.63 7.04
C GLU A 172 20.31 -3.70 7.66
N ASP A 173 21.32 -4.16 6.94
CA ASP A 173 22.12 -5.35 7.30
C ASP A 173 23.47 -5.04 7.95
N LEU A 174 23.52 -4.01 8.82
CA LEU A 174 24.79 -3.55 9.10
C LEU A 174 25.56 -3.89 10.25
N TYR A 175 26.47 -4.41 9.78
CA TYR A 175 27.79 -4.78 10.08
C TYR A 175 28.69 -3.71 10.73
N CYS A 176 28.59 -2.47 10.30
CA CYS A 176 29.55 -1.44 10.70
C CYS A 176 29.23 -0.76 12.01
N GLY A 177 28.02 -0.92 12.51
CA GLY A 177 27.62 -0.37 13.79
C GLY A 177 27.88 1.13 13.94
N GLU A 178 27.90 1.59 15.17
CA GLU A 178 28.06 2.99 15.54
C GLU A 178 29.51 3.51 15.34
N LEU A 179 30.47 2.61 15.17
CA LEU A 179 31.90 2.92 15.20
C LEU A 179 32.41 3.74 14.00
N HIS A 180 31.64 3.82 12.92
CA HIS A 180 32.06 4.47 11.67
C HIS A 180 31.26 5.73 11.33
N ARG A 181 30.46 6.26 12.26
CA ARG A 181 29.67 7.46 12.03
C ARG A 181 30.35 8.70 12.59
N ILE A 182 30.39 9.74 11.76
CA ILE A 182 30.90 11.06 12.12
C ILE A 182 29.78 12.07 11.88
N ALA A 183 29.59 13.01 12.80
CA ALA A 183 28.64 14.08 12.65
C ALA A 183 29.21 15.41 13.12
N GLU A 184 29.06 16.46 12.32
CA GLU A 184 29.52 17.80 12.61
C GLU A 184 28.59 18.88 12.03
N TYR A 185 28.68 20.08 12.57
CA TYR A 185 27.94 21.23 12.06
C TYR A 185 28.75 21.97 10.98
N LEU A 186 28.11 22.15 9.83
CA LEU A 186 28.61 22.90 8.69
C LEU A 186 27.98 24.30 8.72
N SER A 187 28.75 25.31 9.14
CA SER A 187 28.23 26.67 9.38
C SER A 187 27.74 27.35 8.09
N GLU A 188 28.42 27.16 6.96
CA GLU A 188 28.02 27.73 5.67
C GLU A 188 26.67 27.22 5.18
N GLN A 189 26.41 25.93 5.39
CA GLN A 189 25.15 25.23 5.02
C GLN A 189 24.08 25.31 6.10
N ARG A 190 24.44 25.78 7.30
CA ARG A 190 23.58 25.73 8.51
C ARG A 190 22.99 24.36 8.74
N ALA A 191 23.83 23.32 8.68
CA ALA A 191 23.42 21.94 8.71
C ALA A 191 24.30 21.09 9.62
N LEU A 192 23.69 20.17 10.36
CA LEU A 192 24.38 19.01 10.90
C LEU A 192 24.51 17.96 9.78
N PHE A 193 25.74 17.60 9.47
CA PHE A 193 26.09 16.63 8.44
C PHE A 193 26.57 15.34 9.10
N ILE A 194 25.98 14.23 8.72
CA ILE A 194 26.27 12.91 9.25
C ILE A 194 26.79 12.04 8.09
N CYS A 195 27.97 11.48 8.25
CA CYS A 195 28.57 10.58 7.26
C CYS A 195 29.11 9.31 7.91
N MET A 196 29.31 8.29 7.07
CA MET A 196 30.04 7.10 7.44
C MET A 196 31.52 7.29 7.14
N ASP A 197 32.37 7.15 8.16
CA ASP A 197 33.84 7.08 8.01
C ASP A 197 34.23 5.63 7.67
N ALA A 198 33.73 5.15 6.53
CA ALA A 198 34.10 3.83 6.03
C ALA A 198 35.10 3.98 4.89
N PRO A 199 36.15 3.16 4.87
CA PRO A 199 37.09 3.17 3.78
C PRO A 199 36.39 2.89 2.45
N ARG A 200 36.52 3.78 1.48
CA ARG A 200 36.04 3.59 0.09
C ARG A 200 36.95 2.62 -0.67
N TYR A 201 37.08 1.37 -0.19
CA TYR A 201 38.01 0.41 -0.78
C TYR A 201 37.51 -0.24 -2.07
N LEU A 202 36.29 -0.02 -2.47
CA LEU A 202 35.67 -0.73 -3.56
C LEU A 202 35.24 0.25 -4.65
N GLU A 203 36.22 0.67 -5.46
CA GLU A 203 35.96 1.46 -6.66
C GLU A 203 34.99 0.69 -7.57
N GLY A 204 33.86 1.32 -7.92
CA GLY A 204 32.82 0.70 -8.74
C GLY A 204 31.81 -0.17 -7.98
N VAL A 205 31.92 -0.31 -6.67
CA VAL A 205 30.88 -0.93 -5.85
C VAL A 205 30.02 0.15 -5.21
N ASP A 206 28.74 0.04 -5.44
CA ASP A 206 27.72 0.88 -4.83
C ASP A 206 27.63 0.58 -3.34
N LEU A 207 27.92 1.55 -2.49
CA LEU A 207 28.00 1.34 -1.05
C LEU A 207 26.61 1.36 -0.41
N PRO A 208 26.33 0.55 0.64
CA PRO A 208 25.01 0.42 1.23
C PRO A 208 24.65 1.58 2.19
N TRP A 209 25.37 2.68 2.17
CA TRP A 209 25.13 3.84 3.03
C TRP A 209 25.14 5.15 2.27
N HIS A 210 24.44 6.13 2.81
CA HIS A 210 24.40 7.50 2.33
C HIS A 210 24.72 8.45 3.46
N ASN A 211 25.19 9.65 3.14
CA ASN A 211 25.30 10.71 4.11
C ASN A 211 23.91 11.30 4.38
N GLY A 212 23.66 11.66 5.63
CA GLY A 212 22.44 12.34 6.05
C GLY A 212 22.70 13.73 6.54
N PHE A 213 21.68 14.55 6.61
CA PHE A 213 21.80 15.90 7.18
C PHE A 213 20.49 16.37 7.82
N LEU A 214 20.64 17.31 8.78
CA LEU A 214 19.57 18.15 9.31
C LEU A 214 19.99 19.60 9.09
N ALA A 215 19.25 20.35 8.28
CA ALA A 215 19.49 21.77 7.99
C ALA A 215 18.38 22.66 8.56
N ILE A 216 18.66 23.96 8.70
CA ILE A 216 17.73 24.95 9.25
C ILE A 216 17.76 26.25 8.43
N ASP A 217 16.63 26.98 8.40
CA ASP A 217 16.46 28.25 7.64
C ASP A 217 17.26 29.44 8.19
N ARG A 218 17.72 29.37 9.43
CA ARG A 218 18.44 30.45 10.14
C ARG A 218 19.65 29.91 10.90
N GLU A 219 20.49 30.77 11.44
CA GLU A 219 21.56 30.34 12.33
C GLU A 219 20.99 29.83 13.65
N PRO A 220 21.28 28.58 14.05
CA PRO A 220 20.78 28.02 15.31
C PRO A 220 21.50 28.68 16.50
N LYS A 221 20.81 28.81 17.63
CA LYS A 221 21.41 29.26 18.88
C LYS A 221 22.51 28.35 19.41
N GLY A 222 22.36 27.06 19.12
CA GLY A 222 23.30 26.02 19.45
C GLY A 222 22.91 24.72 18.75
N TRP A 223 23.78 23.73 18.79
CA TRP A 223 23.57 22.45 18.17
C TRP A 223 24.29 21.34 18.92
N ASP A 224 23.85 20.09 18.79
CA ASP A 224 24.55 18.89 19.26
C ASP A 224 24.40 17.76 18.23
N ALA A 225 25.51 17.10 17.93
CA ALA A 225 25.58 15.95 17.03
C ALA A 225 25.78 14.63 17.78
N SER A 226 26.05 14.65 19.08
CA SER A 226 26.27 13.47 19.91
C SER A 226 25.07 13.16 20.79
N LEU A 227 24.51 11.96 20.66
CA LEU A 227 23.42 11.48 21.51
C LEU A 227 23.73 11.61 23.00
N GLY A 228 24.98 11.29 23.41
CA GLY A 228 25.42 11.39 24.79
C GLY A 228 25.39 12.81 25.35
N SER A 229 25.64 13.83 24.51
CA SER A 229 25.56 15.24 24.90
C SER A 229 24.13 15.73 25.04
N VAL A 230 23.23 15.25 24.20
CA VAL A 230 21.81 15.63 24.22
C VAL A 230 21.08 14.98 25.40
N ILE A 231 21.19 13.66 25.51
CA ILE A 231 20.47 12.91 26.54
C ILE A 231 21.15 13.03 27.92
N GLY A 232 22.47 12.93 27.96
CA GLY A 232 23.21 12.89 29.22
C GLY A 232 23.24 11.53 29.90
N PRO A 233 24.15 11.32 30.85
CA PRO A 233 24.33 10.05 31.50
C PRO A 233 23.15 9.68 32.43
N ARG A 234 22.64 8.46 32.33
CA ARG A 234 21.52 7.92 33.11
C ARG A 234 20.18 8.65 32.92
N ARG A 235 19.98 9.22 31.70
CA ARG A 235 18.75 9.91 31.31
C ARG A 235 18.11 9.23 30.10
N THR A 236 16.93 9.69 29.74
CA THR A 236 16.15 9.20 28.59
C THR A 236 15.72 10.38 27.71
N THR A 237 15.07 10.10 26.62
CA THR A 237 14.42 11.11 25.77
C THR A 237 13.32 11.90 26.50
N GLN A 238 12.74 11.34 27.56
CA GLN A 238 11.76 12.06 28.38
C GLN A 238 12.36 13.23 29.18
N ASN A 239 13.64 13.14 29.58
CA ASN A 239 14.33 14.14 30.38
C ASN A 239 15.75 14.42 29.87
N PRO A 240 15.91 14.86 28.60
CA PRO A 240 17.22 15.07 28.01
C PRO A 240 17.94 16.26 28.64
N LEU A 241 19.23 16.11 28.88
CA LEU A 241 20.08 17.07 29.57
C LEU A 241 20.09 18.44 28.87
N ALA A 242 20.25 18.46 27.53
CA ALA A 242 20.30 19.69 26.76
C ALA A 242 19.01 20.51 26.89
N VAL A 243 17.85 19.85 26.89
CA VAL A 243 16.54 20.52 27.06
C VAL A 243 16.37 21.03 28.48
N GLU A 244 16.66 20.22 29.50
CA GLU A 244 16.55 20.67 30.90
C GLU A 244 17.46 21.87 31.22
N GLN A 245 18.69 21.86 30.66
CA GLN A 245 19.63 22.98 30.81
C GLN A 245 19.27 24.19 29.91
N GLY A 246 18.38 24.03 28.93
CA GLY A 246 18.03 25.07 27.99
C GLY A 246 19.19 25.44 27.05
N LYS A 247 20.14 24.52 26.83
CA LYS A 247 21.36 24.85 26.07
C LYS A 247 21.99 23.61 25.43
N CYS A 248 22.28 23.70 24.13
CA CYS A 248 23.16 22.78 23.43
C CYS A 248 24.64 23.05 23.77
N SER A 249 25.48 22.06 23.67
CA SER A 249 26.91 22.10 23.97
C SER A 249 27.80 22.32 22.73
N ASN A 250 27.26 22.30 21.55
CA ASN A 250 27.93 22.33 20.22
C ASN A 250 28.87 21.10 20.07
N SER A 251 28.38 19.93 20.47
CA SER A 251 29.14 18.69 20.42
C SER A 251 29.20 18.11 19.01
N LYS A 252 30.39 17.68 18.60
CA LYS A 252 30.57 16.79 17.44
C LYS A 252 30.37 15.33 17.86
N CYS A 253 30.04 14.47 16.90
CA CYS A 253 29.99 13.03 17.11
C CYS A 253 31.11 12.36 16.30
N ALA A 254 31.84 11.46 16.96
CA ALA A 254 32.79 10.57 16.32
C ALA A 254 32.71 9.19 16.97
N MET A 255 32.41 8.16 16.18
CA MET A 255 32.39 6.76 16.63
C MET A 255 31.32 6.41 17.67
N PHE A 256 30.17 7.11 17.66
CA PHE A 256 29.03 6.88 18.53
C PHE A 256 27.71 7.12 17.78
N SER A 257 26.58 7.11 18.49
CA SER A 257 25.26 7.38 17.93
C SER A 257 25.11 8.87 17.57
N PRO A 258 25.03 9.23 16.31
CA PRO A 258 24.78 10.61 15.90
C PRO A 258 23.32 10.99 16.11
N VAL A 259 23.10 12.25 16.46
CA VAL A 259 21.78 12.87 16.60
C VAL A 259 21.79 14.26 15.98
N GLY A 260 20.71 14.63 15.31
CA GLY A 260 20.48 16.01 14.85
C GLY A 260 19.71 16.80 15.90
N THR A 261 20.40 17.63 16.70
CA THR A 261 19.76 18.55 17.64
C THR A 261 20.18 19.97 17.33
N MET A 262 19.19 20.83 17.08
CA MET A 262 19.37 22.28 16.87
C MET A 262 18.49 23.04 17.84
N GLN A 263 19.04 24.10 18.46
CA GLN A 263 18.34 24.99 19.37
C GLN A 263 17.94 26.29 18.66
N VAL A 264 16.69 26.69 18.84
CA VAL A 264 16.16 27.99 18.37
C VAL A 264 15.49 28.71 19.54
N ASP A 265 15.83 29.97 19.77
CA ASP A 265 15.18 30.81 20.76
C ASP A 265 14.13 31.72 20.07
N MET A 266 12.91 31.77 20.64
CA MET A 266 11.76 32.53 20.13
C MET A 266 11.16 33.41 21.24
N ALA A 267 11.11 34.73 21.04
CA ALA A 267 10.45 35.63 21.96
C ALA A 267 9.05 35.98 21.50
N LEU A 268 8.04 35.54 22.24
CA LEU A 268 6.63 35.62 21.84
C LEU A 268 5.86 36.57 22.76
N ALA A 269 5.51 37.76 22.27
CA ALA A 269 4.54 38.62 22.91
C ALA A 269 3.14 37.96 22.96
N PRO A 270 2.18 38.41 23.80
CA PRO A 270 0.82 37.94 23.80
C PRO A 270 0.19 37.97 22.38
N GLY A 271 -0.34 36.84 21.92
CA GLY A 271 -0.92 36.68 20.59
C GLY A 271 0.09 36.60 19.43
N ALA A 272 1.39 36.82 19.67
CA ALA A 272 2.41 36.72 18.64
C ALA A 272 2.78 35.26 18.29
N GLN A 273 3.26 35.07 17.07
CA GLN A 273 3.81 33.83 16.59
C GLN A 273 5.21 34.02 15.99
N ASP A 274 5.98 32.94 15.99
CA ASP A 274 7.24 32.79 15.24
C ASP A 274 7.30 31.41 14.62
N GLU A 275 8.04 31.29 13.53
CA GLU A 275 8.11 30.05 12.75
C GLU A 275 9.56 29.72 12.36
N VAL A 276 9.87 28.43 12.22
CA VAL A 276 11.18 27.95 11.78
C VAL A 276 10.99 26.74 10.88
N ARG A 277 11.85 26.62 9.87
CA ARG A 277 11.85 25.50 8.93
C ARG A 277 13.12 24.67 9.08
N PHE A 278 12.95 23.37 9.17
CA PHE A 278 14.02 22.37 9.11
C PHE A 278 13.88 21.51 7.87
N MET A 279 14.97 20.90 7.45
CA MET A 279 15.01 19.93 6.36
C MET A 279 15.91 18.76 6.76
N ILE A 280 15.40 17.57 6.62
CA ILE A 280 16.14 16.31 6.81
C ILE A 280 16.28 15.63 5.47
N GLY A 281 17.43 15.05 5.18
CA GLY A 281 17.60 14.36 3.90
C GLY A 281 18.86 13.52 3.81
N ALA A 282 19.01 12.92 2.63
CA ALA A 282 20.22 12.24 2.20
C ALA A 282 20.99 13.11 1.19
N CYS A 283 22.30 12.97 1.16
CA CYS A 283 23.15 13.65 0.19
C CYS A 283 24.45 12.88 -0.05
N ASP A 284 25.03 13.07 -1.23
CA ASP A 284 26.35 12.50 -1.55
C ASP A 284 27.50 13.27 -0.89
N ALA A 285 27.35 14.60 -0.80
CA ALA A 285 28.35 15.49 -0.22
C ALA A 285 27.74 16.83 0.21
N ALA A 286 28.45 17.55 1.07
CA ALA A 286 28.03 18.86 1.61
C ALA A 286 27.56 19.91 0.57
N PRO A 287 28.14 20.06 -0.63
CA PRO A 287 27.65 21.01 -1.62
C PRO A 287 26.21 20.78 -2.07
N MET A 288 25.73 19.54 -2.04
CA MET A 288 24.33 19.23 -2.34
C MET A 288 23.38 19.86 -1.32
N ILE A 289 23.77 19.92 -0.05
CA ILE A 289 22.98 20.55 1.02
C ILE A 289 22.72 22.02 0.71
N GLU A 290 23.71 22.76 0.19
CA GLU A 290 23.56 24.17 -0.16
C GLU A 290 22.49 24.39 -1.24
N SER A 291 22.48 23.56 -2.27
CA SER A 291 21.47 23.65 -3.33
C SER A 291 20.06 23.34 -2.79
N LEU A 292 19.93 22.32 -1.94
CA LEU A 292 18.66 21.93 -1.32
C LEU A 292 18.15 22.98 -0.33
N THR A 293 19.03 23.56 0.51
CA THR A 293 18.66 24.64 1.44
C THR A 293 18.21 25.89 0.71
N THR A 294 18.89 26.25 -0.37
CA THR A 294 18.48 27.38 -1.23
C THR A 294 17.10 27.13 -1.86
N LYS A 295 16.82 25.90 -2.25
CA LYS A 295 15.54 25.53 -2.87
C LYS A 295 14.39 25.51 -1.86
N TYR A 296 14.57 24.90 -0.69
CA TYR A 296 13.46 24.54 0.21
C TYR A 296 13.39 25.37 1.50
N LEU A 297 14.50 25.94 1.99
CA LEU A 297 14.52 26.68 3.24
C LEU A 297 14.40 28.21 3.06
N THR A 298 13.86 28.64 1.93
CA THR A 298 13.61 30.04 1.61
C THR A 298 12.10 30.33 1.50
N GLY A 299 11.68 31.54 1.83
CA GLY A 299 10.26 31.93 1.79
C GLY A 299 9.54 31.75 3.12
N SER A 300 8.25 32.12 3.17
CA SER A 300 7.40 31.96 4.35
C SER A 300 6.66 30.64 4.33
N LEU A 301 6.21 30.16 5.50
CA LEU A 301 5.38 28.96 5.60
C LEU A 301 3.97 29.16 5.02
N GLU A 302 3.48 30.40 4.97
CA GLU A 302 2.15 30.73 4.43
C GLU A 302 2.12 30.71 2.90
N ALA A 303 3.24 30.97 2.23
CA ALA A 303 3.38 31.01 0.77
C ALA A 303 4.41 29.97 0.31
N ASP A 304 4.17 28.70 0.65
CA ASP A 304 5.07 27.59 0.35
C ASP A 304 4.74 26.96 -1.01
N VAL A 305 5.42 27.45 -2.05
CA VAL A 305 5.23 26.98 -3.42
C VAL A 305 5.51 25.47 -3.59
N HIS A 306 6.34 24.88 -2.73
CA HIS A 306 6.65 23.46 -2.80
C HIS A 306 5.55 22.62 -2.17
N PHE A 307 4.92 23.12 -1.10
CA PHE A 307 3.75 22.49 -0.51
C PHE A 307 2.52 22.62 -1.42
N ASP A 308 2.32 23.80 -2.04
CA ASP A 308 1.23 23.99 -3.02
C ASP A 308 1.38 23.05 -4.22
N ALA A 309 2.60 22.93 -4.77
CA ALA A 309 2.88 21.99 -5.85
C ALA A 309 2.67 20.52 -5.44
N LEU A 310 2.95 20.16 -4.19
CA LEU A 310 2.63 18.84 -3.64
C LEU A 310 1.13 18.58 -3.64
N ILE A 311 0.33 19.51 -3.13
CA ILE A 311 -1.13 19.38 -3.07
C ILE A 311 -1.74 19.25 -4.48
N GLU A 312 -1.20 19.99 -5.45
CA GLU A 312 -1.61 19.89 -6.86
C GLU A 312 -1.29 18.50 -7.43
N ALA A 313 -0.06 18.01 -7.26
CA ALA A 313 0.37 16.69 -7.70
C ALA A 313 -0.48 15.56 -7.09
N GLU A 314 -0.70 15.60 -5.78
CA GLU A 314 -1.53 14.61 -5.08
C GLU A 314 -3.00 14.64 -5.52
N THR A 315 -3.52 15.83 -5.85
CA THR A 315 -4.87 15.97 -6.36
C THR A 315 -5.00 15.33 -7.74
N ALA A 316 -3.97 15.41 -8.58
CA ALA A 316 -3.97 14.82 -9.92
C ALA A 316 -4.09 13.28 -9.90
N LEU A 317 -3.61 12.61 -8.83
CA LEU A 317 -3.67 11.14 -8.70
C LEU A 317 -5.08 10.54 -8.70
N SER A 318 -6.13 11.35 -8.60
CA SER A 318 -7.50 10.86 -8.56
C SER A 318 -8.44 11.55 -9.55
N GLN A 319 -7.94 12.45 -10.40
CA GLN A 319 -8.80 13.27 -11.28
C GLN A 319 -9.50 12.50 -12.39
N ASN A 320 -8.90 11.42 -12.91
CA ASN A 320 -9.43 10.68 -14.06
C ASN A 320 -10.65 9.82 -13.70
N LEU A 321 -10.88 9.54 -12.40
CA LEU A 321 -12.02 8.79 -11.94
C LEU A 321 -12.44 9.26 -10.55
N GLN A 322 -13.71 9.70 -10.42
CA GLN A 322 -14.33 10.06 -9.15
C GLN A 322 -15.71 9.41 -9.08
N VAL A 323 -16.07 8.90 -7.91
CA VAL A 323 -17.36 8.24 -7.68
C VAL A 323 -18.17 8.96 -6.64
N LYS A 324 -19.49 8.86 -6.77
CA LYS A 324 -20.44 9.30 -5.74
C LYS A 324 -21.51 8.24 -5.56
N THR A 325 -21.52 7.62 -4.41
CA THR A 325 -22.49 6.59 -3.99
C THR A 325 -23.15 7.01 -2.68
N PRO A 326 -24.18 6.31 -2.21
CA PRO A 326 -24.74 6.53 -0.87
C PRO A 326 -23.78 6.18 0.27
N ASP A 327 -22.68 5.46 0.01
CA ASP A 327 -21.67 5.04 0.97
C ASP A 327 -20.49 6.03 0.98
N GLU A 328 -20.44 6.90 2.00
CA GLU A 328 -19.40 7.92 2.11
C GLU A 328 -18.01 7.31 2.42
N ALA A 329 -17.95 6.22 3.19
CA ALA A 329 -16.69 5.54 3.47
C ALA A 329 -16.08 4.94 2.21
N LEU A 330 -16.90 4.30 1.36
CA LEU A 330 -16.49 3.81 0.05
C LEU A 330 -16.03 4.97 -0.85
N ASN A 331 -16.77 6.10 -0.88
CA ASN A 331 -16.39 7.26 -1.67
C ASN A 331 -15.02 7.81 -1.27
N ASN A 332 -14.71 7.92 0.02
CA ASN A 332 -13.41 8.37 0.53
C ASN A 332 -12.28 7.40 0.14
N MET A 333 -12.54 6.09 0.24
CA MET A 333 -11.57 5.07 -0.16
C MET A 333 -11.27 5.11 -1.67
N VAL A 334 -12.28 5.15 -2.51
CA VAL A 334 -12.13 5.09 -3.97
C VAL A 334 -11.59 6.40 -4.55
N ASN A 335 -12.07 7.54 -4.05
CA ASN A 335 -11.71 8.84 -4.62
C ASN A 335 -10.34 9.35 -4.15
N VAL A 336 -9.85 8.89 -2.98
CA VAL A 336 -8.67 9.49 -2.35
C VAL A 336 -7.63 8.41 -1.98
N TRP A 337 -7.97 7.51 -1.06
CA TRP A 337 -6.96 6.70 -0.40
C TRP A 337 -6.51 5.47 -1.19
N SER A 338 -7.40 4.84 -1.99
CA SER A 338 -6.99 3.74 -2.86
C SER A 338 -6.04 4.20 -3.97
N PRO A 339 -6.30 5.30 -4.71
CA PRO A 339 -5.32 5.85 -5.64
C PRO A 339 -3.97 6.16 -4.98
N LYS A 340 -3.98 6.77 -3.78
CA LYS A 340 -2.76 7.05 -3.03
C LYS A 340 -1.99 5.79 -2.62
N GLN A 341 -2.70 4.77 -2.14
CA GLN A 341 -2.06 3.52 -1.73
C GLN A 341 -1.54 2.73 -2.94
N ILE A 342 -2.21 2.79 -4.10
CA ILE A 342 -1.73 2.21 -5.36
C ILE A 342 -0.44 2.92 -5.81
N ASP A 343 -0.42 4.26 -5.79
CA ASP A 343 0.78 5.05 -6.12
C ASP A 343 1.96 4.67 -5.21
N TYR A 344 1.75 4.59 -3.90
CA TYR A 344 2.75 4.07 -2.96
C TYR A 344 3.26 2.69 -3.39
N GLY A 345 2.36 1.79 -3.78
CA GLY A 345 2.70 0.45 -4.24
C GLY A 345 3.54 0.43 -5.51
N VAL A 346 3.31 1.33 -6.45
CA VAL A 346 4.13 1.49 -7.68
C VAL A 346 5.52 2.03 -7.35
N VAL A 347 5.59 3.06 -6.49
CA VAL A 347 6.84 3.76 -6.19
C VAL A 347 7.72 2.96 -5.21
N TRP A 348 7.17 2.52 -4.08
CA TRP A 348 7.92 1.89 -2.98
C TRP A 348 7.67 0.39 -2.81
N THR A 349 6.53 -0.13 -3.29
CA THR A 349 6.11 -1.53 -3.17
C THR A 349 6.09 -1.98 -1.70
N ARG A 350 7.11 -2.73 -1.24
CA ARG A 350 7.28 -3.15 0.17
C ARG A 350 8.53 -2.51 0.74
N TRP A 351 8.45 -1.26 1.18
CA TRP A 351 9.59 -0.55 1.78
C TRP A 351 10.82 -0.44 0.87
N GLY A 352 10.64 -0.49 -0.45
CA GLY A 352 11.71 -0.49 -1.43
C GLY A 352 12.09 -1.86 -1.99
N PHE A 353 11.61 -2.97 -1.43
CA PHE A 353 11.71 -4.27 -2.11
C PHE A 353 10.79 -4.29 -3.33
N LYS A 354 11.37 -4.50 -4.50
CA LYS A 354 10.64 -4.55 -5.78
C LYS A 354 10.29 -6.00 -6.13
N GLY A 355 9.24 -6.53 -5.46
CA GLY A 355 8.68 -7.83 -5.79
C GLY A 355 8.02 -7.81 -7.16
N TYR A 356 8.34 -8.78 -8.01
CA TYR A 356 7.90 -8.84 -9.41
C TYR A 356 6.37 -8.75 -9.53
N ARG A 357 5.64 -9.70 -8.94
CA ARG A 357 4.17 -9.68 -8.98
C ARG A 357 3.54 -8.54 -8.19
N ASP A 358 4.21 -8.07 -7.13
CA ASP A 358 3.69 -6.98 -6.30
C ASP A 358 3.54 -5.71 -7.12
N ILE A 359 4.60 -5.30 -7.84
CA ILE A 359 4.60 -4.07 -8.64
C ILE A 359 3.69 -4.18 -9.86
N ILE A 360 3.65 -5.35 -10.51
CA ILE A 360 2.78 -5.59 -11.68
C ILE A 360 1.31 -5.44 -11.29
N GLN A 361 0.90 -5.96 -10.15
CA GLN A 361 -0.49 -5.82 -9.69
C GLN A 361 -0.82 -4.37 -9.31
N GLN A 362 0.12 -3.60 -8.73
CA GLN A 362 -0.09 -2.17 -8.50
C GLN A 362 -0.32 -1.42 -9.83
N CYS A 363 0.41 -1.80 -10.89
CA CYS A 363 0.24 -1.20 -12.21
C CYS A 363 -1.18 -1.41 -12.78
N GLN A 364 -1.87 -2.51 -12.47
CA GLN A 364 -3.26 -2.74 -12.93
C GLN A 364 -4.22 -1.63 -12.47
N GLY A 365 -4.06 -1.12 -11.26
CA GLY A 365 -4.85 0.00 -10.75
C GLY A 365 -4.31 1.37 -11.17
N ALA A 366 -2.98 1.51 -11.21
CA ALA A 366 -2.30 2.77 -11.51
C ALA A 366 -2.55 3.29 -12.93
N VAL A 367 -2.80 2.41 -13.89
CA VAL A 367 -3.01 2.79 -15.30
C VAL A 367 -4.12 3.81 -15.51
N ILE A 368 -5.11 3.89 -14.63
CA ILE A 368 -6.22 4.86 -14.70
C ILE A 368 -5.71 6.29 -14.53
N GLN A 369 -4.77 6.50 -13.62
CA GLN A 369 -4.26 7.82 -13.24
C GLN A 369 -2.88 8.11 -13.83
N GLN A 370 -2.04 7.07 -14.01
CA GLN A 370 -0.61 7.16 -14.29
C GLN A 370 -0.17 6.09 -15.30
N SER A 371 -0.80 6.08 -16.49
CA SER A 371 -0.55 5.04 -17.51
C SER A 371 0.91 4.96 -17.96
N GLU A 372 1.61 6.11 -18.05
CA GLU A 372 3.02 6.16 -18.47
C GLU A 372 3.95 5.54 -17.40
N ALA A 373 3.76 5.91 -16.13
CA ALA A 373 4.54 5.33 -15.03
C ALA A 373 4.27 3.83 -14.86
N ALA A 374 3.01 3.40 -15.04
CA ALA A 374 2.66 1.98 -15.05
C ALA A 374 3.35 1.24 -16.20
N LEU A 375 3.35 1.79 -17.41
CA LEU A 375 4.04 1.18 -18.56
C LEU A 375 5.54 1.04 -18.30
N GLU A 376 6.19 2.05 -17.73
CA GLU A 376 7.62 1.98 -17.38
C GLU A 376 7.92 0.77 -16.48
N GLN A 377 7.11 0.55 -15.44
CA GLN A 377 7.27 -0.60 -14.56
C GLN A 377 6.96 -1.93 -15.26
N LEU A 378 5.98 -1.98 -16.14
CA LEU A 378 5.66 -3.18 -16.92
C LEU A 378 6.79 -3.55 -17.89
N LEU A 379 7.42 -2.57 -18.54
CA LEU A 379 8.59 -2.81 -19.39
C LEU A 379 9.81 -3.27 -18.55
N LYS A 380 10.01 -2.72 -17.35
CA LYS A 380 11.00 -3.24 -16.40
C LYS A 380 10.72 -4.69 -16.01
N ALA A 381 9.46 -5.06 -15.81
CA ALA A 381 9.08 -6.45 -15.53
C ALA A 381 9.42 -7.38 -16.71
N CYS A 382 9.19 -6.97 -17.97
CA CYS A 382 9.66 -7.71 -19.13
C CYS A 382 11.19 -7.92 -19.09
N ALA A 383 11.96 -6.88 -18.77
CA ALA A 383 13.42 -6.97 -18.69
C ALA A 383 13.93 -7.83 -17.50
N HIS A 384 13.05 -8.23 -16.59
CA HIS A 384 13.36 -9.14 -15.47
C HIS A 384 12.70 -10.53 -15.64
N GLN A 385 12.25 -10.85 -16.85
CA GLN A 385 11.82 -12.17 -17.27
C GLN A 385 12.95 -12.90 -17.97
N TYR A 386 13.17 -14.20 -17.65
CA TYR A 386 14.08 -15.07 -18.39
C TYR A 386 13.54 -15.40 -19.79
N GLU A 387 14.43 -15.69 -20.75
CA GLU A 387 14.04 -16.16 -22.08
C GLU A 387 13.10 -17.38 -22.03
N SER A 388 13.23 -18.21 -21.00
CA SER A 388 12.35 -19.36 -20.75
C SER A 388 10.92 -19.00 -20.37
N GLY A 389 10.58 -17.72 -20.18
CA GLY A 389 9.27 -17.24 -19.74
C GLY A 389 9.10 -17.16 -18.22
N PHE A 390 10.09 -17.60 -17.44
CA PHE A 390 10.07 -17.49 -15.98
C PHE A 390 10.38 -16.05 -15.55
N GLY A 391 9.68 -15.51 -14.55
CA GLY A 391 9.99 -14.20 -13.96
C GLY A 391 10.82 -14.31 -12.70
N LEU A 392 11.68 -13.33 -12.42
CA LEU A 392 12.29 -13.20 -11.10
C LEU A 392 11.21 -13.10 -10.01
N ARG A 393 11.55 -13.41 -8.77
CA ARG A 393 10.69 -13.06 -7.63
C ARG A 393 10.73 -11.57 -7.32
N GLY A 394 11.89 -10.93 -7.51
CA GLY A 394 12.09 -9.50 -7.33
C GLY A 394 13.41 -9.02 -7.92
N TRP A 395 13.57 -7.70 -8.07
CA TRP A 395 14.78 -7.13 -8.68
C TRP A 395 15.49 -6.05 -7.85
N HIS A 396 14.93 -5.66 -6.69
CA HIS A 396 15.66 -4.85 -5.72
C HIS A 396 15.47 -5.44 -4.31
N PRO A 397 16.44 -6.23 -3.81
CA PRO A 397 17.56 -6.83 -4.52
C PRO A 397 17.11 -7.90 -5.54
N ILE A 398 18.03 -8.40 -6.38
CA ILE A 398 17.76 -9.54 -7.26
C ILE A 398 17.44 -10.76 -6.40
N ASP A 399 16.27 -11.35 -6.64
CA ASP A 399 15.78 -12.57 -6.01
C ASP A 399 15.26 -13.51 -7.10
N ASP A 400 15.93 -14.66 -7.28
CA ASP A 400 15.67 -15.65 -8.32
C ASP A 400 14.94 -16.91 -7.81
N LEU A 401 14.38 -16.88 -6.59
CA LEU A 401 13.54 -17.96 -6.11
C LEU A 401 12.40 -18.22 -7.09
N ARG A 402 12.23 -19.48 -7.46
CA ARG A 402 11.27 -19.90 -8.50
C ARG A 402 9.83 -19.93 -7.97
N TYR A 403 9.21 -18.75 -7.91
CA TYR A 403 7.76 -18.64 -7.76
C TYR A 403 7.11 -18.80 -9.13
N ALA A 404 6.25 -19.80 -9.26
CA ALA A 404 5.71 -20.21 -10.55
C ALA A 404 4.75 -19.19 -11.18
N ASP A 405 4.16 -18.32 -10.37
CA ASP A 405 3.16 -17.33 -10.80
C ASP A 405 3.74 -15.99 -11.29
N SER A 406 5.04 -15.73 -11.09
CA SER A 406 5.61 -14.38 -11.27
C SER A 406 5.25 -13.72 -12.60
N SER A 407 5.64 -14.31 -13.72
CA SER A 407 5.50 -13.66 -15.03
C SER A 407 4.08 -13.65 -15.61
N GLN A 408 3.20 -14.54 -15.18
CA GLN A 408 1.84 -14.62 -15.72
C GLN A 408 0.98 -13.39 -15.36
N TRP A 409 1.33 -12.68 -14.27
CA TRP A 409 0.63 -11.46 -13.89
C TRP A 409 0.77 -10.31 -14.90
N MET A 410 1.85 -10.33 -15.72
CA MET A 410 2.02 -9.36 -16.81
C MET A 410 0.86 -9.38 -17.81
N VAL A 411 0.29 -10.56 -18.07
CA VAL A 411 -0.81 -10.70 -19.06
C VAL A 411 -2.01 -9.84 -18.65
N SER A 412 -2.41 -9.90 -17.38
CA SER A 412 -3.50 -9.07 -16.86
C SER A 412 -3.12 -7.58 -16.85
N ALA A 413 -1.92 -7.25 -16.41
CA ALA A 413 -1.52 -5.85 -16.28
C ALA A 413 -1.37 -5.15 -17.64
N PHE A 414 -0.79 -5.82 -18.64
CA PHE A 414 -0.77 -5.29 -20.01
C PHE A 414 -2.18 -5.19 -20.62
N HIS A 415 -3.07 -6.13 -20.31
CA HIS A 415 -4.48 -6.00 -20.73
C HIS A 415 -5.09 -4.70 -20.20
N GLU A 416 -4.91 -4.41 -18.90
CA GLU A 416 -5.44 -3.20 -18.28
C GLU A 416 -4.83 -1.92 -18.90
N TYR A 417 -3.52 -1.94 -19.20
CA TYR A 417 -2.84 -0.85 -19.88
C TYR A 417 -3.41 -0.62 -21.29
N LEU A 418 -3.53 -1.68 -22.09
CA LEU A 418 -4.07 -1.61 -23.45
C LEU A 418 -5.55 -1.18 -23.46
N ALA A 419 -6.33 -1.70 -22.52
CA ALA A 419 -7.73 -1.33 -22.39
C ALA A 419 -7.90 0.14 -21.97
N GLU A 420 -7.03 0.68 -21.12
CA GLU A 420 -7.05 2.08 -20.73
C GLU A 420 -6.61 3.00 -21.86
N THR A 421 -5.47 2.74 -22.47
CA THR A 421 -4.81 3.68 -23.38
C THR A 421 -5.20 3.49 -24.85
N GLY A 422 -5.48 2.25 -25.25
CA GLY A 422 -5.60 1.88 -26.66
C GLY A 422 -4.26 1.83 -27.40
N ASP A 423 -3.13 1.89 -26.69
CA ASP A 423 -1.77 1.84 -27.28
C ASP A 423 -1.34 0.40 -27.58
N PHE A 424 -1.88 -0.18 -28.66
CA PHE A 424 -1.50 -1.52 -29.09
C PHE A 424 -0.08 -1.59 -29.68
N ASP A 425 0.50 -0.47 -30.09
CA ASP A 425 1.88 -0.42 -30.61
C ASP A 425 2.90 -0.83 -29.54
N THR A 426 2.55 -0.66 -28.27
CA THR A 426 3.36 -1.15 -27.13
C THR A 426 3.66 -2.66 -27.23
N LEU A 427 2.78 -3.46 -27.80
CA LEU A 427 2.99 -4.90 -27.98
C LEU A 427 4.17 -5.24 -28.90
N GLU A 428 4.53 -4.34 -29.80
CA GLU A 428 5.64 -4.51 -30.74
C GLU A 428 6.97 -3.92 -30.22
N LYS A 429 6.98 -3.27 -29.03
CA LYS A 429 8.20 -2.78 -28.40
C LYS A 429 9.11 -3.97 -28.05
N VAL A 430 10.37 -3.89 -28.45
CA VAL A 430 11.38 -4.91 -28.16
C VAL A 430 12.02 -4.61 -26.81
N VAL A 431 12.06 -5.61 -25.92
CA VAL A 431 12.63 -5.54 -24.57
C VAL A 431 13.60 -6.72 -24.38
N PRO A 432 14.78 -6.53 -23.77
CA PRO A 432 15.69 -7.62 -23.48
C PRO A 432 15.10 -8.55 -22.41
N PHE A 433 15.46 -9.85 -22.49
CA PHE A 433 15.27 -10.78 -21.39
C PHE A 433 16.37 -10.58 -20.33
N PHE A 434 16.11 -11.03 -19.11
CA PHE A 434 17.05 -10.91 -18.00
C PHE A 434 18.37 -11.66 -18.25
N ASP A 435 18.30 -12.81 -18.88
CA ASP A 435 19.45 -13.70 -19.11
C ASP A 435 20.04 -13.58 -20.52
N ASN A 436 19.25 -13.64 -21.58
CA ASN A 436 19.76 -13.64 -22.92
C ASN A 436 18.71 -13.28 -23.98
N GLY A 437 19.13 -12.52 -25.00
CA GLY A 437 18.26 -12.15 -26.12
C GLY A 437 17.25 -11.07 -25.81
N GLU A 438 16.38 -10.81 -26.76
CA GLU A 438 15.33 -9.80 -26.69
C GLU A 438 14.10 -10.25 -27.51
N ALA A 439 12.93 -9.75 -27.16
CA ALA A 439 11.70 -10.03 -27.89
C ALA A 439 10.70 -8.88 -27.78
N THR A 440 9.64 -8.93 -28.57
CA THR A 440 8.51 -8.01 -28.41
C THR A 440 7.78 -8.24 -27.09
N VAL A 441 7.12 -7.21 -26.57
CA VAL A 441 6.25 -7.33 -25.37
C VAL A 441 5.23 -8.46 -25.57
N TYR A 442 4.63 -8.58 -26.77
CA TYR A 442 3.70 -9.68 -27.08
C TYR A 442 4.36 -11.05 -26.85
N GLU A 443 5.60 -11.25 -27.28
CA GLU A 443 6.32 -12.51 -27.09
C GLU A 443 6.67 -12.74 -25.62
N HIS A 444 6.98 -11.70 -24.83
CA HIS A 444 7.14 -11.80 -23.39
C HIS A 444 5.87 -12.35 -22.71
N LEU A 445 4.70 -11.83 -23.09
CA LEU A 445 3.41 -12.33 -22.59
C LEU A 445 3.16 -13.78 -23.01
N ARG A 446 3.42 -14.09 -24.28
CA ARG A 446 3.28 -15.45 -24.81
C ARG A 446 4.18 -16.45 -24.07
N ARG A 447 5.45 -16.11 -23.84
CA ARG A 447 6.39 -16.97 -23.13
C ARG A 447 6.00 -17.23 -21.68
N SER A 448 5.38 -16.27 -21.01
CA SER A 448 4.83 -16.48 -19.67
C SER A 448 3.83 -17.64 -19.64
N LEU A 449 2.92 -17.68 -20.62
CA LEU A 449 1.91 -18.75 -20.70
C LEU A 449 2.49 -20.05 -21.26
N LEU A 450 3.41 -19.98 -22.24
CA LEU A 450 4.06 -21.16 -22.79
C LEU A 450 4.83 -21.92 -21.71
N ARG A 451 5.53 -21.19 -20.82
CA ARG A 451 6.19 -21.77 -19.66
C ARG A 451 5.24 -22.56 -18.76
N LEU A 452 4.09 -21.98 -18.41
CA LEU A 452 3.07 -22.66 -17.62
C LEU A 452 2.42 -23.82 -18.39
N ARG A 453 2.32 -23.71 -19.70
CA ARG A 453 1.83 -24.80 -20.56
C ARG A 453 2.76 -26.03 -20.53
N GLU A 454 4.07 -25.79 -20.42
CA GLU A 454 5.12 -26.82 -20.39
C GLU A 454 5.32 -27.40 -18.98
N ASP A 455 5.22 -26.58 -17.94
CA ASP A 455 5.44 -26.96 -16.55
C ASP A 455 4.16 -27.58 -15.94
N ARG A 456 3.87 -28.81 -16.31
CA ARG A 456 2.69 -29.58 -15.82
C ARG A 456 3.11 -30.88 -15.16
N GLY A 457 2.40 -31.25 -14.10
CA GLY A 457 2.61 -32.49 -13.37
C GLY A 457 1.78 -33.67 -13.92
N ALA A 458 1.69 -34.71 -13.13
CA ALA A 458 1.05 -35.98 -13.49
C ALA A 458 -0.46 -35.87 -13.78
N HIS A 459 -1.14 -34.92 -13.17
CA HIS A 459 -2.57 -34.65 -13.35
C HIS A 459 -2.84 -33.54 -14.39
N ASN A 460 -1.80 -33.14 -15.13
CA ASN A 460 -1.86 -32.09 -16.13
C ASN A 460 -2.18 -30.68 -15.52
N LEU A 461 -1.95 -30.49 -14.21
CA LEU A 461 -2.01 -29.22 -13.50
C LEU A 461 -0.62 -28.57 -13.44
N ASN A 462 -0.55 -27.26 -13.18
CA ASN A 462 0.72 -26.54 -13.15
C ASN A 462 1.57 -26.90 -11.93
N LEU A 463 2.87 -27.12 -12.16
CA LEU A 463 3.86 -27.33 -11.10
C LEU A 463 4.07 -26.04 -10.29
N VAL A 464 4.11 -26.16 -8.96
CA VAL A 464 4.20 -25.01 -8.06
C VAL A 464 5.66 -24.56 -7.76
N PHE A 465 6.65 -25.42 -8.02
CA PHE A 465 8.06 -25.21 -7.68
C PHE A 465 8.27 -24.76 -6.22
N TYR A 466 8.86 -23.58 -5.97
CA TYR A 466 9.06 -23.09 -4.61
C TYR A 466 7.75 -22.57 -3.99
N GLY A 467 6.88 -21.99 -4.79
CA GLY A 467 5.60 -21.44 -4.37
C GLY A 467 4.86 -20.75 -5.51
N ASP A 468 3.68 -20.29 -5.22
CA ASP A 468 2.82 -19.48 -6.09
C ASP A 468 2.33 -18.25 -5.33
N TRP A 469 1.13 -17.73 -5.61
CA TRP A 469 0.52 -16.62 -4.89
C TRP A 469 0.40 -16.90 -3.38
N ASN A 470 0.18 -18.13 -2.97
CA ASN A 470 0.27 -18.55 -1.56
C ASN A 470 1.75 -18.73 -1.18
N ASP A 471 2.43 -17.66 -0.81
CA ASP A 471 3.86 -17.60 -0.47
C ASP A 471 4.33 -18.65 0.55
N SER A 472 3.41 -19.11 1.37
CA SER A 472 3.72 -19.98 2.50
C SER A 472 3.51 -21.47 2.23
N LEU A 473 2.99 -21.85 1.08
CA LEU A 473 2.82 -23.26 0.66
C LEU A 473 4.14 -23.86 0.13
N THR A 474 5.20 -23.77 0.93
CA THR A 474 6.57 -24.17 0.51
C THR A 474 6.87 -25.65 0.63
N GLY A 475 5.91 -26.45 1.07
CA GLY A 475 6.05 -27.90 1.25
C GLY A 475 5.51 -28.75 0.11
N VAL A 476 4.72 -28.18 -0.78
CA VAL A 476 3.93 -28.88 -1.79
C VAL A 476 4.81 -29.56 -2.85
N CYS A 477 5.90 -28.95 -3.28
CA CYS A 477 6.70 -29.35 -4.44
C CYS A 477 8.20 -29.42 -4.10
N ARG A 478 8.57 -30.19 -3.09
CA ARG A 478 9.97 -30.33 -2.65
C ARG A 478 10.79 -31.19 -3.58
N GLU A 479 10.16 -32.14 -4.26
CA GLU A 479 10.79 -33.05 -5.20
C GLU A 479 10.46 -32.72 -6.66
N GLY A 480 9.81 -31.56 -6.91
CA GLY A 480 9.55 -31.05 -8.24
C GLY A 480 8.32 -31.64 -8.94
N ARG A 481 7.39 -32.31 -8.21
CA ARG A 481 6.20 -32.93 -8.77
C ARG A 481 4.90 -32.32 -8.28
N GLY A 482 4.93 -31.52 -7.21
CA GLY A 482 3.74 -30.91 -6.60
C GLY A 482 3.03 -29.93 -7.54
N GLU A 483 1.70 -30.00 -7.56
CA GLU A 483 0.83 -29.26 -8.50
C GLU A 483 -0.06 -28.26 -7.77
N SER A 484 -0.15 -27.02 -8.29
CA SER A 484 -1.01 -25.96 -7.79
C SER A 484 -2.31 -25.88 -8.57
N VAL A 485 -3.43 -26.01 -7.87
CA VAL A 485 -4.76 -25.82 -8.45
C VAL A 485 -5.00 -24.34 -8.71
N TRP A 486 -4.59 -23.45 -7.78
CA TRP A 486 -4.73 -22.00 -7.96
C TRP A 486 -3.98 -21.52 -9.22
N LEU A 487 -2.71 -21.90 -9.39
CA LEU A 487 -1.92 -21.48 -10.55
C LEU A 487 -2.52 -21.96 -11.86
N SER A 488 -3.10 -23.19 -11.87
CA SER A 488 -3.80 -23.75 -13.01
C SER A 488 -5.06 -22.95 -13.37
N MET A 489 -5.80 -22.45 -12.36
CA MET A 489 -6.94 -21.55 -12.56
C MET A 489 -6.48 -20.17 -13.07
N ALA A 490 -5.37 -19.63 -12.54
CA ALA A 490 -4.78 -18.38 -12.97
C ALA A 490 -4.27 -18.47 -14.42
N PHE A 491 -3.69 -19.60 -14.80
CA PHE A 491 -3.34 -19.90 -16.20
C PHE A 491 -4.56 -19.84 -17.12
N CYS A 492 -5.69 -20.44 -16.72
CA CYS A 492 -6.94 -20.38 -17.48
C CYS A 492 -7.39 -18.93 -17.73
N ARG A 493 -7.39 -18.09 -16.69
CA ARG A 493 -7.73 -16.67 -16.83
C ARG A 493 -6.77 -15.94 -17.77
N SER A 494 -5.47 -16.14 -17.61
CA SER A 494 -4.45 -15.50 -18.45
C SER A 494 -4.53 -15.95 -19.91
N CYS A 495 -4.87 -17.21 -20.19
CA CYS A 495 -5.14 -17.69 -21.55
C CYS A 495 -6.31 -16.94 -22.20
N LEU A 496 -7.42 -16.76 -21.50
CA LEU A 496 -8.58 -16.01 -22.02
C LEU A 496 -8.24 -14.53 -22.29
N ILE A 497 -7.49 -13.92 -21.41
CA ILE A 497 -7.04 -12.53 -21.55
C ILE A 497 -6.13 -12.38 -22.76
N LEU A 498 -5.09 -13.23 -22.89
CA LEU A 498 -4.15 -13.16 -24.02
C LEU A 498 -4.81 -13.53 -25.35
N ALA A 499 -5.81 -14.45 -25.32
CA ALA A 499 -6.63 -14.74 -26.51
C ALA A 499 -7.38 -13.50 -27.01
N ASN A 500 -7.95 -12.70 -26.12
CA ASN A 500 -8.64 -11.48 -26.47
C ASN A 500 -7.66 -10.42 -27.04
N ILE A 501 -6.46 -10.29 -26.44
CA ILE A 501 -5.41 -9.41 -26.96
C ILE A 501 -4.98 -9.87 -28.36
N ALA A 502 -4.71 -11.17 -28.53
CA ALA A 502 -4.29 -11.75 -29.81
C ALA A 502 -5.34 -11.54 -30.92
N GLU A 503 -6.62 -11.77 -30.60
CA GLU A 503 -7.73 -11.52 -31.55
C GLU A 503 -7.80 -10.03 -31.93
N LYS A 504 -7.66 -9.12 -30.97
CA LYS A 504 -7.69 -7.67 -31.19
C LYS A 504 -6.58 -7.20 -32.15
N VAL A 505 -5.40 -7.81 -32.09
CA VAL A 505 -4.27 -7.48 -32.97
C VAL A 505 -4.14 -8.40 -34.20
N GLY A 506 -5.17 -9.19 -34.48
CA GLY A 506 -5.25 -10.01 -35.71
C GLY A 506 -4.45 -11.32 -35.68
N LYS A 507 -3.95 -11.75 -34.50
CA LYS A 507 -3.25 -13.02 -34.31
C LYS A 507 -4.25 -14.16 -33.99
N THR A 508 -5.16 -14.43 -34.93
CA THR A 508 -6.32 -15.32 -34.71
C THR A 508 -5.91 -16.74 -34.34
N GLN A 509 -4.83 -17.26 -34.94
CA GLN A 509 -4.33 -18.61 -34.64
C GLN A 509 -3.86 -18.72 -33.19
N ASP A 510 -3.12 -17.73 -32.69
CA ASP A 510 -2.68 -17.68 -31.29
C ASP A 510 -3.89 -17.62 -30.35
N ALA A 511 -4.91 -16.83 -30.70
CA ALA A 511 -6.14 -16.74 -29.91
C ALA A 511 -6.88 -18.08 -29.79
N GLU A 512 -6.96 -18.84 -30.88
CA GLU A 512 -7.56 -20.18 -30.90
C GLU A 512 -6.75 -21.16 -30.03
N GLU A 513 -5.40 -21.08 -30.12
CA GLU A 513 -4.49 -21.91 -29.32
C GLU A 513 -4.64 -21.64 -27.81
N TYR A 514 -4.70 -20.38 -27.39
CA TYR A 514 -4.87 -20.03 -25.98
C TYR A 514 -6.24 -20.46 -25.44
N ARG A 515 -7.30 -20.35 -26.21
CA ARG A 515 -8.61 -20.86 -25.81
C ARG A 515 -8.62 -22.39 -25.65
N LEU A 516 -7.90 -23.11 -26.53
CA LEU A 516 -7.73 -24.56 -26.39
C LEU A 516 -6.96 -24.91 -25.11
N TRP A 517 -5.86 -24.20 -24.80
CA TRP A 517 -5.10 -24.41 -23.55
C TRP A 517 -5.96 -24.21 -22.31
N GLN A 518 -6.82 -23.19 -22.32
CA GLN A 518 -7.76 -22.95 -21.23
C GLN A 518 -8.75 -24.11 -21.07
N GLN A 519 -9.32 -24.62 -22.17
CA GLN A 519 -10.28 -25.72 -22.12
C GLN A 519 -9.65 -27.03 -21.58
N GLU A 520 -8.46 -27.37 -22.05
CA GLU A 520 -7.72 -28.55 -21.59
C GLU A 520 -7.40 -28.46 -20.08
N MET A 521 -6.96 -27.27 -19.62
CA MET A 521 -6.67 -27.06 -18.21
C MET A 521 -7.94 -27.06 -17.37
N ALA A 522 -9.02 -26.46 -17.84
CA ALA A 522 -10.32 -26.48 -17.15
C ALA A 522 -10.86 -27.92 -16.96
N GLU A 523 -10.67 -28.79 -17.96
CA GLU A 523 -11.02 -30.22 -17.86
C GLU A 523 -10.14 -30.92 -16.81
N ALA A 524 -8.84 -30.69 -16.81
CA ALA A 524 -7.92 -31.26 -15.82
C ALA A 524 -8.29 -30.85 -14.39
N ILE A 525 -8.54 -29.56 -14.15
CA ILE A 525 -8.96 -29.03 -12.84
C ILE A 525 -10.29 -29.69 -12.41
N ASN A 526 -11.28 -29.72 -13.28
CA ASN A 526 -12.59 -30.29 -12.95
C ASN A 526 -12.54 -31.81 -12.70
N THR A 527 -11.54 -32.48 -13.26
CA THR A 527 -11.35 -33.95 -13.10
C THR A 527 -10.60 -34.26 -11.81
N HIS A 528 -9.53 -33.50 -11.49
CA HIS A 528 -8.58 -33.89 -10.45
C HIS A 528 -8.63 -33.01 -9.19
N ALA A 529 -9.25 -31.82 -9.26
CA ALA A 529 -9.21 -30.86 -8.14
C ALA A 529 -10.59 -30.66 -7.45
N TRP A 530 -11.66 -31.27 -7.92
CA TRP A 530 -12.98 -31.19 -7.28
C TRP A 530 -13.15 -32.26 -6.20
N ASP A 531 -13.35 -31.87 -4.94
CA ASP A 531 -13.43 -32.72 -3.76
C ASP A 531 -14.89 -33.00 -3.31
N GLY A 532 -15.85 -32.88 -4.24
CA GLY A 532 -17.26 -33.13 -3.96
C GLY A 532 -18.04 -31.88 -3.53
N GLU A 533 -17.48 -31.00 -2.74
CA GLU A 533 -18.11 -29.75 -2.26
C GLU A 533 -17.34 -28.47 -2.63
N TRP A 534 -16.03 -28.56 -2.83
CA TRP A 534 -15.17 -27.43 -3.23
C TRP A 534 -13.95 -27.86 -4.02
N TYR A 535 -13.17 -26.92 -4.55
CA TYR A 535 -11.89 -27.20 -5.19
C TYR A 535 -10.76 -27.24 -4.17
N ILE A 536 -9.93 -28.28 -4.22
CA ILE A 536 -8.73 -28.42 -3.38
C ILE A 536 -7.67 -27.37 -3.72
N CYS A 537 -6.71 -27.17 -2.82
CA CYS A 537 -5.65 -26.19 -2.99
C CYS A 537 -4.52 -26.68 -3.90
N ALA A 538 -4.02 -27.87 -3.66
CA ALA A 538 -2.87 -28.44 -4.34
C ALA A 538 -2.84 -29.98 -4.25
N LEU A 539 -1.99 -30.59 -5.07
CA LEU A 539 -1.55 -31.97 -4.92
C LEU A 539 -0.06 -31.96 -4.57
N ASP A 540 0.37 -32.64 -3.52
CA ASP A 540 1.77 -32.72 -3.13
C ASP A 540 2.59 -33.63 -4.09
N ASP A 541 3.90 -33.77 -3.83
CA ASP A 541 4.81 -34.59 -4.65
C ASP A 541 4.38 -36.05 -4.80
N ASP A 542 3.56 -36.56 -3.89
CA ASP A 542 3.04 -37.93 -3.88
C ASP A 542 1.57 -38.03 -4.38
N GLY A 543 0.98 -36.89 -4.80
CA GLY A 543 -0.38 -36.78 -5.29
C GLY A 543 -1.43 -36.71 -4.17
N ASN A 544 -1.05 -36.47 -2.92
CA ASN A 544 -2.00 -36.30 -1.83
C ASN A 544 -2.62 -34.91 -1.87
N PRO A 545 -3.93 -34.76 -1.63
CA PRO A 545 -4.60 -33.48 -1.69
C PRO A 545 -4.33 -32.62 -0.46
N ILE A 546 -4.13 -31.30 -0.69
CA ILE A 546 -4.11 -30.23 0.30
C ILE A 546 -5.33 -29.35 0.04
N GLY A 547 -6.07 -28.99 1.08
CA GLY A 547 -7.32 -28.26 0.94
C GLY A 547 -8.53 -29.15 0.66
N SER A 548 -8.50 -30.39 1.15
CA SER A 548 -9.54 -31.44 0.99
C SER A 548 -10.24 -31.72 2.31
N GLU A 549 -11.48 -32.21 2.25
CA GLU A 549 -12.21 -32.74 3.41
C GLU A 549 -11.42 -33.84 4.12
N GLN A 550 -10.54 -34.53 3.41
CA GLN A 550 -9.69 -35.58 3.97
C GLN A 550 -8.59 -35.05 4.91
N ASN A 551 -8.28 -33.76 4.85
CA ASN A 551 -7.28 -33.15 5.71
C ASN A 551 -7.86 -32.92 7.11
N GLU A 552 -7.01 -32.97 8.13
CA GLU A 552 -7.42 -32.66 9.51
C GLU A 552 -7.56 -31.13 9.69
N GLU A 553 -6.61 -30.36 9.14
CA GLU A 553 -6.53 -28.91 9.16
C GLU A 553 -6.39 -28.38 7.73
N GLY A 554 -6.75 -27.13 7.47
CA GLY A 554 -6.67 -26.53 6.15
C GLY A 554 -7.52 -27.23 5.09
N LYS A 555 -8.77 -27.57 5.43
CA LYS A 555 -9.68 -28.34 4.56
C LYS A 555 -10.13 -27.57 3.33
N ILE A 556 -10.39 -26.28 3.47
CA ILE A 556 -10.88 -25.42 2.40
C ILE A 556 -10.05 -24.13 2.33
N PHE A 557 -9.79 -23.66 1.10
CA PHE A 557 -9.09 -22.41 0.82
C PHE A 557 -9.94 -21.49 -0.06
N LEU A 558 -10.00 -20.20 0.26
CA LEU A 558 -10.85 -19.20 -0.37
C LEU A 558 -10.49 -18.94 -1.83
N ASN A 559 -9.20 -18.79 -2.13
CA ASN A 559 -8.73 -18.36 -3.44
C ASN A 559 -9.02 -19.37 -4.56
N MET A 560 -9.09 -20.67 -4.29
CA MET A 560 -9.50 -21.66 -5.30
C MET A 560 -10.95 -21.46 -5.71
N GLN A 561 -11.83 -21.17 -4.76
CA GLN A 561 -13.26 -21.02 -5.03
C GLN A 561 -13.54 -19.76 -5.87
N SER A 562 -12.86 -18.66 -5.57
CA SER A 562 -12.97 -17.43 -6.36
C SER A 562 -12.34 -17.58 -7.76
N TRP A 563 -11.15 -18.16 -7.86
CA TRP A 563 -10.45 -18.29 -9.13
C TRP A 563 -11.07 -19.33 -10.07
N ALA A 564 -11.84 -20.31 -9.54
CA ALA A 564 -12.67 -21.17 -10.36
C ALA A 564 -13.67 -20.37 -11.23
N GLN A 565 -14.24 -19.30 -10.68
CA GLN A 565 -15.08 -18.35 -11.42
C GLN A 565 -14.24 -17.45 -12.35
N LEU A 566 -13.14 -16.88 -11.85
CA LEU A 566 -12.32 -15.95 -12.61
C LEU A 566 -11.65 -16.61 -13.81
N GLY A 567 -11.27 -17.89 -13.71
CA GLY A 567 -10.74 -18.73 -14.80
C GLY A 567 -11.81 -19.28 -15.74
N LYS A 568 -13.10 -19.02 -15.46
CA LYS A 568 -14.25 -19.53 -16.23
C LYS A 568 -14.27 -21.06 -16.36
N ILE A 569 -13.95 -21.75 -15.27
CA ILE A 569 -13.86 -23.22 -15.24
C ILE A 569 -15.00 -23.89 -14.48
N VAL A 570 -15.64 -23.19 -13.53
CA VAL A 570 -16.62 -23.77 -12.63
C VAL A 570 -17.98 -23.95 -13.31
N PRO A 571 -18.56 -25.19 -13.34
CA PRO A 571 -19.95 -25.40 -13.72
C PRO A 571 -20.92 -24.81 -12.69
N GLU A 572 -22.14 -24.44 -13.12
CA GLU A 572 -23.10 -23.73 -12.28
C GLU A 572 -23.43 -24.47 -10.97
N ASN A 573 -23.72 -25.76 -11.06
CA ASN A 573 -24.02 -26.56 -9.87
C ASN A 573 -22.86 -26.70 -8.88
N ARG A 574 -21.61 -26.63 -9.37
CA ARG A 574 -20.41 -26.61 -8.50
C ARG A 574 -20.18 -25.24 -7.89
N TRP A 575 -20.53 -24.16 -8.61
CA TRP A 575 -20.44 -22.82 -8.03
C TRP A 575 -21.35 -22.67 -6.81
N GLU A 576 -22.63 -23.02 -6.94
CA GLU A 576 -23.60 -22.93 -5.83
C GLU A 576 -23.11 -23.71 -4.60
N GLN A 577 -22.58 -24.92 -4.80
CA GLN A 577 -22.07 -25.72 -3.72
C GLN A 577 -20.80 -25.15 -3.10
N SER A 578 -19.85 -24.72 -3.93
CA SER A 578 -18.60 -24.12 -3.48
C SER A 578 -18.84 -22.82 -2.71
N TRP A 579 -19.76 -21.96 -3.20
CA TRP A 579 -20.13 -20.73 -2.49
C TRP A 579 -20.78 -21.04 -1.13
N LYS A 580 -21.65 -22.02 -1.08
CA LYS A 580 -22.22 -22.48 0.19
C LYS A 580 -21.12 -22.94 1.15
N SER A 581 -20.16 -23.74 0.69
CA SER A 581 -19.04 -24.18 1.52
C SER A 581 -18.15 -23.04 1.99
N VAL A 582 -17.94 -22.00 1.17
CA VAL A 582 -17.24 -20.77 1.58
C VAL A 582 -17.98 -20.09 2.74
N CYS A 583 -19.30 -19.91 2.63
CA CYS A 583 -20.11 -19.31 3.70
C CYS A 583 -20.10 -20.17 4.98
N ASP A 584 -20.21 -21.49 4.85
CA ASP A 584 -20.28 -22.39 6.00
C ASP A 584 -18.94 -22.51 6.76
N HIS A 585 -17.80 -22.39 6.08
CA HIS A 585 -16.49 -22.72 6.65
C HIS A 585 -15.53 -21.54 6.77
N LEU A 586 -15.68 -20.50 5.96
CA LEU A 586 -14.70 -19.38 5.89
C LEU A 586 -15.24 -18.05 6.41
N ASP A 587 -16.54 -17.92 6.66
CA ASP A 587 -17.10 -16.68 7.17
C ASP A 587 -16.67 -16.45 8.63
N SER A 588 -16.04 -15.30 8.88
CA SER A 588 -15.64 -14.84 10.22
C SER A 588 -16.65 -13.89 10.86
N GLY A 589 -17.71 -13.51 10.13
CA GLY A 589 -18.65 -12.46 10.50
C GLY A 589 -18.20 -11.04 10.11
N TRP A 590 -16.93 -10.87 9.71
CA TRP A 590 -16.35 -9.58 9.28
C TRP A 590 -15.29 -9.75 8.17
N GLY A 591 -15.54 -10.69 7.29
CA GLY A 591 -14.76 -11.06 6.13
C GLY A 591 -14.50 -12.56 6.05
N LEU A 592 -13.96 -13.03 4.92
CA LEU A 592 -13.72 -14.42 4.67
C LEU A 592 -12.28 -14.82 5.02
N MET A 593 -12.11 -15.87 5.82
CA MET A 593 -10.79 -16.44 6.15
C MET A 593 -10.16 -17.05 4.90
N LEU A 594 -8.82 -16.99 4.80
CA LEU A 594 -8.12 -17.57 3.65
C LEU A 594 -8.20 -19.09 3.61
N ASN A 595 -8.18 -19.74 4.75
CA ASN A 595 -8.39 -21.18 4.89
C ASN A 595 -9.04 -21.54 6.23
N SER A 596 -9.55 -22.77 6.36
CA SER A 596 -10.17 -23.30 7.58
C SER A 596 -10.12 -24.82 7.60
N PRO A 597 -10.00 -25.48 8.79
CA PRO A 597 -9.49 -24.91 10.05
C PRO A 597 -8.05 -24.43 9.95
N ALA A 598 -7.63 -23.54 10.87
CA ALA A 598 -6.24 -23.10 10.93
C ALA A 598 -5.28 -24.25 11.23
N TYR A 599 -4.09 -24.22 10.67
CA TYR A 599 -3.01 -25.14 11.05
C TYR A 599 -2.49 -24.79 12.45
N THR A 600 -2.40 -25.80 13.33
CA THR A 600 -1.91 -25.67 14.70
C THR A 600 -0.57 -26.39 14.92
N LYS A 601 -0.14 -27.21 13.97
CA LYS A 601 1.10 -27.98 14.00
C LYS A 601 1.78 -27.94 12.63
N TYR A 602 3.10 -28.12 12.61
CA TYR A 602 3.83 -28.23 11.36
C TYR A 602 3.43 -29.46 10.54
N VAL A 603 3.08 -29.25 9.29
CA VAL A 603 2.73 -30.28 8.30
C VAL A 603 3.73 -30.23 7.15
N HIS A 604 4.49 -31.31 6.94
CA HIS A 604 5.66 -31.32 6.07
C HIS A 604 5.34 -30.94 4.60
N ASN A 605 4.28 -31.53 4.04
CA ASN A 605 3.86 -31.28 2.65
C ASN A 605 3.08 -29.97 2.46
N VAL A 606 2.78 -29.24 3.53
CA VAL A 606 2.23 -27.87 3.49
C VAL A 606 3.37 -26.86 3.62
N GLY A 607 4.33 -27.11 4.50
CA GLY A 607 5.51 -26.27 4.70
C GLY A 607 5.26 -25.08 5.61
N ARG A 608 5.82 -23.90 5.26
CA ARG A 608 5.82 -22.69 6.08
C ARG A 608 4.43 -22.28 6.57
N LEU A 609 3.38 -22.43 5.76
CA LEU A 609 2.01 -22.06 6.14
C LEU A 609 1.61 -22.68 7.47
N SER A 610 1.90 -23.96 7.66
CA SER A 610 1.59 -24.70 8.88
C SER A 610 2.47 -24.33 10.10
N SER A 611 3.48 -23.47 9.91
CA SER A 611 4.32 -22.90 10.97
C SER A 611 3.88 -21.50 11.41
N ILE A 612 3.00 -20.87 10.64
CA ILE A 612 2.44 -19.55 10.97
C ILE A 612 1.42 -19.73 12.10
N ARG A 613 1.37 -18.78 13.02
CA ARG A 613 0.37 -18.81 14.11
C ARG A 613 -1.04 -18.88 13.56
N PRO A 614 -1.95 -19.66 14.17
CA PRO A 614 -3.35 -19.67 13.80
C PRO A 614 -3.94 -18.25 13.77
N GLY A 615 -4.70 -17.97 12.72
CA GLY A 615 -5.33 -16.66 12.50
C GLY A 615 -4.41 -15.56 11.97
N ALA A 616 -3.12 -15.81 11.69
CA ALA A 616 -2.17 -14.82 11.20
C ALA A 616 -1.78 -15.05 9.74
N ALA A 617 -1.43 -14.00 9.02
CA ALA A 617 -0.98 -14.04 7.63
C ALA A 617 -1.83 -15.00 6.77
N GLU A 618 -1.22 -15.99 6.09
CA GLU A 618 -1.98 -16.95 5.26
C GLU A 618 -2.67 -18.07 6.05
N ASN A 619 -2.44 -18.21 7.37
CA ASN A 619 -3.02 -19.28 8.19
C ASN A 619 -4.33 -18.87 8.86
N ALA A 620 -5.43 -18.94 8.14
CA ALA A 620 -6.81 -18.62 8.58
C ALA A 620 -7.00 -17.17 9.05
N SER A 621 -6.25 -16.22 8.53
CA SER A 621 -6.57 -14.80 8.65
C SER A 621 -7.67 -14.40 7.66
N VAL A 622 -8.29 -13.24 7.88
CA VAL A 622 -9.10 -12.56 6.85
C VAL A 622 -8.12 -11.84 5.92
N TYR A 623 -7.65 -12.55 4.90
CA TYR A 623 -6.63 -12.07 3.98
C TYR A 623 -7.28 -11.19 2.90
N THR A 624 -6.95 -9.88 2.90
CA THR A 624 -7.66 -8.89 2.08
C THR A 624 -7.60 -9.21 0.58
N HIS A 625 -6.48 -9.73 0.09
CA HIS A 625 -6.32 -10.06 -1.33
C HIS A 625 -7.19 -11.25 -1.75
N GLY A 626 -7.31 -12.29 -0.91
CA GLY A 626 -8.24 -13.41 -1.14
C GLY A 626 -9.71 -12.95 -1.17
N ASN A 627 -10.05 -12.00 -0.28
CA ASN A 627 -11.38 -11.38 -0.27
C ASN A 627 -11.64 -10.51 -1.52
N ALA A 628 -10.63 -9.79 -2.03
CA ALA A 628 -10.76 -9.04 -3.28
C ALA A 628 -11.04 -9.95 -4.49
N PHE A 629 -10.41 -11.13 -4.56
CA PHE A 629 -10.70 -12.12 -5.59
C PHE A 629 -12.13 -12.65 -5.49
N MET A 630 -12.62 -12.92 -4.27
CA MET A 630 -14.00 -13.39 -4.09
C MET A 630 -15.00 -12.26 -4.38
N LEU A 631 -14.72 -11.03 -3.99
CA LEU A 631 -15.52 -9.86 -4.33
C LEU A 631 -15.70 -9.73 -5.86
N LEU A 632 -14.60 -9.86 -6.61
CA LEU A 632 -14.65 -9.84 -8.07
C LEU A 632 -15.49 -11.01 -8.63
N ALA A 633 -15.32 -12.20 -8.09
CA ALA A 633 -16.08 -13.38 -8.52
C ALA A 633 -17.59 -13.22 -8.31
N LEU A 634 -18.01 -12.68 -7.16
CA LEU A 634 -19.41 -12.35 -6.85
C LEU A 634 -19.99 -11.31 -7.82
N LEU A 635 -19.23 -10.23 -8.07
CA LEU A 635 -19.65 -9.18 -9.01
C LEU A 635 -19.76 -9.69 -10.45
N GLU A 636 -18.85 -10.57 -10.91
CA GLU A 636 -18.97 -11.22 -12.22
C GLU A 636 -20.18 -12.11 -12.35
N ARG A 637 -20.68 -12.64 -11.24
CA ARG A 637 -21.89 -13.45 -11.13
C ARG A 637 -23.18 -12.65 -10.98
N GLY A 638 -23.09 -11.33 -10.80
CA GLY A 638 -24.26 -10.48 -10.54
C GLY A 638 -24.80 -10.58 -9.11
N MET A 639 -24.03 -11.15 -8.17
CA MET A 639 -24.35 -11.28 -6.75
C MET A 639 -24.00 -9.98 -6.02
N ALA A 640 -24.78 -8.94 -6.28
CA ALA A 640 -24.44 -7.57 -5.92
C ALA A 640 -24.54 -7.28 -4.42
N ASP A 641 -25.55 -7.85 -3.74
CA ASP A 641 -25.74 -7.63 -2.31
C ASP A 641 -24.66 -8.36 -1.51
N GLU A 642 -24.36 -9.62 -1.83
CA GLU A 642 -23.29 -10.40 -1.21
C GLU A 642 -21.90 -9.75 -1.46
N ALA A 643 -21.70 -9.19 -2.65
CA ALA A 643 -20.49 -8.46 -2.97
C ALA A 643 -20.36 -7.18 -2.12
N TYR A 644 -21.45 -6.44 -1.92
CA TYR A 644 -21.44 -5.24 -1.11
C TYR A 644 -21.29 -5.55 0.39
N GLU A 645 -21.90 -6.63 0.87
CA GLU A 645 -21.68 -7.13 2.23
C GLU A 645 -20.22 -7.50 2.46
N LEU A 646 -19.59 -8.21 1.50
CA LEU A 646 -18.17 -8.57 1.59
C LEU A 646 -17.27 -7.31 1.55
N TRP A 647 -17.57 -6.32 0.71
CA TRP A 647 -16.86 -5.03 0.72
C TRP A 647 -16.92 -4.38 2.10
N ASN A 648 -18.12 -4.26 2.68
CA ASN A 648 -18.33 -3.66 4.00
C ASN A 648 -17.59 -4.44 5.10
N ALA A 649 -17.55 -5.76 5.00
CA ALA A 649 -16.84 -6.60 5.96
C ALA A 649 -15.33 -6.35 5.96
N VAL A 650 -14.69 -6.17 4.79
CA VAL A 650 -13.22 -6.09 4.68
C VAL A 650 -12.68 -4.66 4.59
N GLN A 651 -13.54 -3.64 4.38
CA GLN A 651 -13.06 -2.26 4.34
C GLN A 651 -12.32 -1.87 5.64
N PRO A 652 -11.30 -1.01 5.57
CA PRO A 652 -10.44 -0.71 6.73
C PRO A 652 -11.20 -0.17 7.94
N GLY A 653 -12.14 0.75 7.73
CA GLY A 653 -12.93 1.42 8.77
C GLY A 653 -14.16 0.66 9.28
N ASN A 654 -14.31 -0.64 8.98
CA ASN A 654 -15.47 -1.41 9.40
C ASN A 654 -15.67 -1.35 10.94
N PRO A 655 -16.78 -0.72 11.44
CA PRO A 655 -17.02 -0.58 12.87
C PRO A 655 -17.43 -1.89 13.56
N GLU A 656 -17.85 -2.90 12.80
CA GLU A 656 -18.28 -4.20 13.31
C GLU A 656 -17.09 -5.13 13.63
N ARG A 657 -15.91 -4.76 13.15
CA ARG A 657 -14.70 -5.52 13.48
C ARG A 657 -14.38 -5.38 14.97
N PRO A 658 -13.88 -6.45 15.62
CA PRO A 658 -13.58 -6.43 17.06
C PRO A 658 -12.65 -5.29 17.49
N VAL A 659 -11.79 -4.85 16.59
CA VAL A 659 -10.81 -3.78 16.85
C VAL A 659 -10.90 -2.73 15.75
N LEU A 660 -10.95 -1.45 16.14
CA LEU A 660 -10.82 -0.35 15.21
C LEU A 660 -9.40 -0.31 14.64
N ASN A 661 -9.28 -0.37 13.32
CA ASN A 661 -8.02 -0.21 12.60
C ASN A 661 -7.96 1.17 11.95
N GLN A 662 -6.81 1.53 11.42
CA GLN A 662 -6.64 2.73 10.60
C GLN A 662 -7.66 2.72 9.43
N PRO A 663 -8.54 3.74 9.29
CA PRO A 663 -9.70 3.63 8.41
C PRO A 663 -9.43 3.97 6.95
N ASN A 664 -8.33 4.61 6.64
CA ASN A 664 -8.05 5.20 5.33
C ASN A 664 -7.11 4.37 4.44
N VAL A 665 -6.66 3.20 4.88
CA VAL A 665 -5.76 2.34 4.08
C VAL A 665 -6.08 0.86 4.27
N PHE A 666 -5.96 0.08 3.21
CA PHE A 666 -6.09 -1.37 3.28
C PHE A 666 -4.88 -2.01 3.95
N PHE A 667 -5.17 -3.04 4.71
CA PHE A 667 -4.19 -3.93 5.32
C PHE A 667 -3.97 -5.16 4.42
N ASN A 668 -2.82 -5.83 4.56
CA ASN A 668 -2.59 -7.11 3.89
C ASN A 668 -3.60 -8.17 4.34
N GLY A 669 -3.98 -8.14 5.60
CA GLY A 669 -5.01 -8.98 6.20
C GLY A 669 -5.37 -8.53 7.61
N TYR A 670 -6.32 -9.21 8.20
CA TYR A 670 -6.74 -9.03 9.58
C TYR A 670 -6.62 -10.35 10.31
N TYR A 671 -6.13 -10.35 11.53
CA TYR A 671 -6.02 -11.55 12.35
C TYR A 671 -7.38 -12.23 12.49
N GLY A 672 -7.45 -13.50 12.09
CA GLY A 672 -8.67 -14.30 12.10
C GLY A 672 -9.14 -14.74 13.49
N PRO A 673 -10.32 -15.41 13.58
CA PRO A 673 -10.91 -15.83 14.85
C PRO A 673 -10.04 -16.75 15.71
N SER A 674 -9.12 -17.51 15.08
CA SER A 674 -8.20 -18.41 15.78
C SER A 674 -6.95 -17.74 16.35
N SER A 675 -6.82 -16.42 16.28
CA SER A 675 -5.61 -15.67 16.70
C SER A 675 -5.60 -15.24 18.17
N GLU A 676 -6.48 -15.79 19.00
CA GLU A 676 -6.56 -15.49 20.44
C GLU A 676 -6.80 -13.99 20.72
N ASN A 677 -5.80 -13.28 21.25
CA ASN A 677 -5.89 -11.88 21.68
C ASN A 677 -5.66 -10.86 20.54
N ARG A 678 -5.63 -11.27 19.26
CA ARG A 678 -5.38 -10.39 18.12
C ARG A 678 -6.53 -10.32 17.12
N VAL A 679 -7.64 -10.94 17.44
CA VAL A 679 -8.81 -11.05 16.53
C VAL A 679 -9.21 -9.69 15.98
N GLY A 680 -9.29 -9.58 14.65
CA GLY A 680 -9.68 -8.37 13.95
C GLY A 680 -8.61 -7.27 13.82
N MET A 681 -7.40 -7.49 14.37
CA MET A 681 -6.27 -6.57 14.20
C MET A 681 -5.76 -6.59 12.76
N GLY A 682 -5.51 -5.40 12.19
CA GLY A 682 -4.88 -5.26 10.88
C GLY A 682 -3.40 -5.64 10.92
N GLU A 683 -2.95 -6.34 9.87
CA GLU A 683 -1.58 -6.77 9.65
C GLU A 683 -1.03 -6.09 8.40
N HIS A 684 0.12 -5.42 8.52
CA HIS A 684 0.79 -4.72 7.43
C HIS A 684 -0.11 -3.69 6.69
N ALA A 685 -0.34 -2.54 7.33
CA ALA A 685 -0.96 -1.38 6.67
C ALA A 685 -0.11 -0.91 5.49
N TRP A 686 -0.72 -0.35 4.46
CA TRP A 686 -0.10 0.20 3.24
C TRP A 686 0.49 -0.83 2.28
N THR A 687 1.16 -1.86 2.76
CA THR A 687 1.94 -2.81 1.94
C THR A 687 1.12 -4.03 1.54
N THR A 688 0.21 -3.87 0.57
CA THR A 688 -0.63 -4.96 0.07
C THR A 688 -0.89 -4.84 -1.43
N GLY A 689 -0.93 -5.96 -2.14
CA GLY A 689 -1.35 -6.06 -3.54
C GLY A 689 -2.87 -6.09 -3.74
N SER A 690 -3.66 -5.98 -2.67
CA SER A 690 -5.12 -6.08 -2.75
C SER A 690 -5.81 -4.81 -3.27
N VAL A 691 -5.19 -3.64 -3.08
CA VAL A 691 -5.84 -2.35 -3.34
C VAL A 691 -6.25 -2.15 -4.80
N PRO A 692 -5.40 -2.47 -5.79
CA PRO A 692 -5.80 -2.40 -7.20
C PRO A 692 -7.04 -3.25 -7.51
N TRP A 693 -7.12 -4.44 -6.93
CA TRP A 693 -8.26 -5.34 -7.09
C TRP A 693 -9.52 -4.78 -6.44
N MET A 694 -9.42 -4.28 -5.19
CA MET A 694 -10.55 -3.64 -4.50
C MET A 694 -11.04 -2.40 -5.25
N TYR A 695 -10.12 -1.57 -5.74
CA TYR A 695 -10.42 -0.39 -6.55
C TYR A 695 -11.15 -0.76 -7.83
N GLN A 696 -10.64 -1.76 -8.57
CA GLN A 696 -11.25 -2.26 -9.79
C GLN A 696 -12.62 -2.90 -9.54
N CYS A 697 -12.78 -3.68 -8.46
CA CYS A 697 -14.08 -4.25 -8.08
C CYS A 697 -15.17 -3.19 -7.94
N VAL A 698 -14.86 -2.05 -7.30
CA VAL A 698 -15.85 -0.99 -7.12
C VAL A 698 -16.07 -0.22 -8.43
N THR A 699 -15.00 0.25 -9.07
CA THR A 699 -15.11 1.18 -10.21
C THR A 699 -15.61 0.50 -11.48
N GLU A 700 -15.08 -0.69 -11.78
CA GLU A 700 -15.35 -1.39 -13.04
C GLU A 700 -16.46 -2.45 -12.93
N TYR A 701 -16.65 -3.05 -11.76
CA TYR A 701 -17.62 -4.13 -11.63
C TYR A 701 -18.86 -3.75 -10.83
N MET A 702 -18.73 -3.11 -9.68
CA MET A 702 -19.90 -2.67 -8.91
C MET A 702 -20.58 -1.47 -9.60
N LEU A 703 -19.84 -0.41 -9.89
CA LEU A 703 -20.33 0.75 -10.66
C LEU A 703 -20.38 0.50 -12.16
N GLY A 704 -19.67 -0.52 -12.63
CA GLY A 704 -19.76 -1.07 -13.98
C GLY A 704 -19.22 -0.17 -15.10
N VAL A 705 -18.35 0.78 -14.79
CA VAL A 705 -17.68 1.62 -15.81
C VAL A 705 -16.40 0.91 -16.24
N ARG A 706 -16.55 -0.08 -17.14
CA ARG A 706 -15.49 -1.03 -17.49
C ARG A 706 -14.74 -0.60 -18.74
N ARG A 707 -13.43 -0.55 -18.61
CA ARG A 707 -12.54 -0.49 -19.77
C ARG A 707 -12.42 -1.87 -20.42
N THR A 708 -12.40 -1.86 -21.73
CA THR A 708 -12.16 -3.03 -22.57
C THR A 708 -11.19 -2.66 -23.71
N LEU A 709 -10.68 -3.64 -24.42
CA LEU A 709 -9.83 -3.38 -25.59
C LEU A 709 -10.53 -2.56 -26.66
N ASP A 710 -11.89 -2.58 -26.71
CA ASP A 710 -12.71 -1.83 -27.66
C ASP A 710 -13.13 -0.44 -27.17
N GLY A 711 -13.00 -0.15 -25.86
CA GLY A 711 -13.40 1.12 -25.27
C GLY A 711 -14.07 0.97 -23.92
N LEU A 712 -14.81 1.99 -23.47
CA LEU A 712 -15.47 2.04 -22.18
C LEU A 712 -16.91 1.54 -22.29
N VAL A 713 -17.26 0.47 -21.56
CA VAL A 713 -18.63 -0.11 -21.56
C VAL A 713 -19.29 0.07 -20.19
N ILE A 714 -20.62 0.14 -20.17
CA ILE A 714 -21.41 0.32 -18.95
C ILE A 714 -22.14 -0.98 -18.59
N LYS A 715 -21.71 -1.60 -17.50
CA LYS A 715 -22.30 -2.84 -16.99
C LYS A 715 -22.29 -2.86 -15.45
N PRO A 716 -23.13 -2.06 -14.76
CA PRO A 716 -23.16 -2.00 -13.31
C PRO A 716 -23.71 -3.28 -12.66
N CYS A 717 -23.27 -3.53 -11.44
CA CYS A 717 -23.78 -4.55 -10.55
C CYS A 717 -24.03 -3.91 -9.17
N LEU A 718 -25.04 -3.02 -9.10
CA LEU A 718 -25.33 -2.25 -7.91
C LEU A 718 -26.06 -3.10 -6.85
N PRO A 719 -25.73 -2.90 -5.55
CA PRO A 719 -26.52 -3.50 -4.47
C PRO A 719 -27.92 -2.91 -4.38
N SER A 720 -28.85 -3.68 -3.84
CA SER A 720 -30.25 -3.26 -3.65
C SER A 720 -30.39 -2.03 -2.72
N ALA A 721 -29.43 -1.81 -1.84
CA ALA A 721 -29.37 -0.66 -0.96
C ALA A 721 -29.19 0.68 -1.70
N TRP A 722 -28.68 0.67 -2.93
CA TRP A 722 -28.34 1.89 -3.68
C TRP A 722 -29.41 2.21 -4.74
N GLU A 723 -30.06 3.36 -4.58
CA GLU A 723 -31.01 3.88 -5.56
C GLU A 723 -30.32 4.62 -6.72
N ASN A 724 -29.21 5.29 -6.40
CA ASN A 724 -28.44 6.08 -7.38
C ASN A 724 -26.95 5.97 -7.11
N ALA A 725 -26.17 6.06 -8.17
CA ALA A 725 -24.72 6.24 -8.13
C ALA A 725 -24.26 7.09 -9.32
N SER A 726 -23.07 7.70 -9.22
CA SER A 726 -22.49 8.40 -10.36
C SER A 726 -20.96 8.22 -10.41
N VAL A 727 -20.43 8.33 -11.63
CA VAL A 727 -18.99 8.25 -11.89
C VAL A 727 -18.59 9.36 -12.84
N GLN A 728 -17.65 10.19 -12.46
CA GLN A 728 -16.93 11.09 -13.35
C GLN A 728 -15.69 10.36 -13.87
N ARG A 729 -15.53 10.27 -15.19
CA ARG A 729 -14.45 9.49 -15.81
C ARG A 729 -13.85 10.23 -16.99
N THR A 730 -12.54 10.45 -16.97
CA THR A 730 -11.80 10.86 -18.17
C THR A 730 -11.15 9.61 -18.76
N PHE A 731 -11.51 9.29 -20.02
CA PHE A 731 -11.03 8.09 -20.70
C PHE A 731 -10.58 8.43 -22.11
N ARG A 732 -9.32 8.16 -22.43
CA ARG A 732 -8.70 8.44 -23.73
C ARG A 732 -9.02 9.87 -24.25
N GLY A 733 -8.93 10.86 -23.36
CA GLY A 733 -9.15 12.28 -23.64
C GLY A 733 -10.62 12.72 -23.70
N THR A 734 -11.58 11.82 -23.53
CA THR A 734 -13.02 12.14 -23.44
C THR A 734 -13.49 12.12 -21.99
N SER A 735 -14.28 13.11 -21.58
CA SER A 735 -14.82 13.22 -20.22
C SER A 735 -16.27 12.75 -20.19
N PHE A 736 -16.62 11.95 -19.18
CA PHE A 736 -17.95 11.41 -18.97
C PHE A 736 -18.46 11.73 -17.55
N ASP A 737 -19.69 12.27 -17.47
CA ASP A 737 -20.51 12.34 -16.26
C ASP A 737 -21.57 11.24 -16.33
N ILE A 738 -21.30 10.09 -15.73
CA ILE A 738 -22.12 8.88 -15.80
C ILE A 738 -23.03 8.83 -14.57
N ARG A 739 -24.36 8.83 -14.79
CA ARG A 739 -25.36 8.81 -13.75
C ARG A 739 -26.17 7.52 -13.86
N ILE A 740 -26.17 6.72 -12.79
CA ILE A 740 -26.80 5.40 -12.77
C ILE A 740 -28.00 5.45 -11.83
N SER A 741 -29.18 5.06 -12.34
CA SER A 741 -30.44 4.99 -11.57
C SER A 741 -30.88 3.53 -11.42
N ASN A 742 -31.02 3.09 -10.16
CA ASN A 742 -31.58 1.82 -9.73
C ASN A 742 -32.89 2.07 -8.94
N ALA A 743 -33.85 2.72 -9.59
CA ALA A 743 -35.10 3.12 -8.94
C ALA A 743 -35.90 1.93 -8.39
N GLY A 744 -35.73 0.74 -8.98
CA GLY A 744 -36.34 -0.50 -8.50
C GLY A 744 -35.65 -1.10 -7.28
N LYS A 745 -34.47 -0.60 -6.87
CA LYS A 745 -33.64 -1.15 -5.78
C LYS A 745 -33.42 -2.66 -5.91
N LYS A 746 -33.15 -3.09 -7.14
CA LYS A 746 -32.92 -4.49 -7.47
C LYS A 746 -31.42 -4.76 -7.53
N ALA A 747 -30.97 -5.73 -6.75
CA ALA A 747 -29.56 -6.14 -6.74
C ALA A 747 -29.14 -6.70 -8.12
N GLY A 748 -28.01 -6.23 -8.65
CA GLY A 748 -27.46 -6.72 -9.91
C GLY A 748 -28.35 -6.50 -11.12
N ALA A 749 -29.28 -5.54 -11.09
CA ALA A 749 -30.20 -5.26 -12.18
C ALA A 749 -29.44 -4.96 -13.48
N ALA A 750 -29.92 -5.49 -14.61
CA ALA A 750 -29.35 -5.23 -15.92
C ALA A 750 -29.63 -3.79 -16.38
N VAL A 751 -28.87 -3.31 -17.36
CA VAL A 751 -29.09 -1.99 -17.99
C VAL A 751 -30.30 -2.06 -18.90
N ALA A 752 -31.34 -1.29 -18.59
CA ALA A 752 -32.54 -1.16 -19.41
C ALA A 752 -32.34 -0.14 -20.55
N SER A 753 -31.68 0.98 -20.28
CA SER A 753 -31.41 2.01 -21.30
C SER A 753 -30.21 2.86 -20.95
N ILE A 754 -29.56 3.40 -22.00
CA ILE A 754 -28.53 4.42 -21.94
C ILE A 754 -28.94 5.59 -22.80
N THR A 755 -28.75 6.83 -22.31
CA THR A 755 -28.76 8.02 -23.15
C THR A 755 -27.41 8.75 -23.04
N ILE A 756 -26.97 9.34 -24.14
CA ILE A 756 -25.79 10.23 -24.17
C ILE A 756 -26.27 11.60 -24.62
N ASP A 757 -26.08 12.62 -23.81
CA ASP A 757 -26.53 13.99 -24.05
C ASP A 757 -28.03 14.07 -24.39
N GLY A 758 -28.83 13.22 -23.77
CA GLY A 758 -30.27 13.10 -23.93
C GLY A 758 -30.70 12.28 -25.17
N ALA A 759 -29.78 11.78 -26.00
CA ALA A 759 -30.08 10.90 -27.13
C ALA A 759 -29.94 9.43 -26.74
N ALA A 760 -30.88 8.58 -27.20
CA ALA A 760 -30.81 7.13 -26.95
C ALA A 760 -29.54 6.51 -27.56
N TYR A 761 -28.89 5.64 -26.76
CA TYR A 761 -27.65 4.96 -27.13
C TYR A 761 -27.78 3.44 -27.00
N ASP A 762 -27.07 2.70 -27.86
CA ASP A 762 -27.07 1.24 -27.86
C ASP A 762 -26.27 0.71 -26.66
N VAL A 763 -26.94 0.05 -25.73
CA VAL A 763 -26.38 -0.47 -24.49
C VAL A 763 -25.26 -1.51 -24.69
N THR A 764 -25.15 -2.08 -25.90
CA THR A 764 -24.14 -3.10 -26.22
C THR A 764 -22.83 -2.51 -26.75
N LYS A 765 -22.81 -1.22 -27.05
CA LYS A 765 -21.64 -0.54 -27.66
C LYS A 765 -20.80 0.17 -26.59
N PRO A 766 -19.46 0.22 -26.79
CA PRO A 766 -18.61 1.10 -26.02
C PRO A 766 -19.01 2.56 -26.17
N LEU A 767 -18.85 3.37 -25.14
CA LEU A 767 -19.10 4.82 -25.21
C LEU A 767 -18.21 5.50 -26.27
N PRO A 768 -18.68 6.56 -26.93
CA PRO A 768 -17.90 7.26 -27.94
C PRO A 768 -16.68 7.95 -27.33
N VAL A 769 -15.53 7.84 -28.00
CA VAL A 769 -14.28 8.49 -27.60
C VAL A 769 -13.94 9.51 -28.67
N ASP A 770 -14.26 10.78 -28.44
CA ASP A 770 -14.17 11.87 -29.45
C ASP A 770 -13.45 13.13 -28.97
N GLY A 771 -12.94 13.09 -27.70
CA GLY A 771 -12.26 14.22 -27.05
C GLY A 771 -13.21 15.25 -26.44
N GLY A 772 -14.53 15.00 -26.46
CA GLY A 772 -15.56 15.87 -25.92
C GLY A 772 -15.87 15.63 -24.44
N SER A 773 -17.02 16.19 -24.00
CA SER A 773 -17.57 15.96 -22.66
C SER A 773 -19.03 15.54 -22.80
N HIS A 774 -19.39 14.42 -22.18
CA HIS A 774 -20.70 13.80 -22.32
C HIS A 774 -21.36 13.54 -20.97
N VAL A 775 -22.68 13.72 -20.93
CA VAL A 775 -23.54 13.24 -19.83
C VAL A 775 -24.17 11.92 -20.27
N VAL A 776 -23.87 10.86 -19.51
CA VAL A 776 -24.38 9.51 -19.76
C VAL A 776 -25.38 9.15 -18.65
N GLU A 777 -26.65 8.98 -19.03
CA GLU A 777 -27.69 8.55 -18.10
C GLU A 777 -27.99 7.07 -18.32
N VAL A 778 -27.87 6.29 -17.24
CA VAL A 778 -28.05 4.84 -17.25
C VAL A 778 -29.23 4.49 -16.36
N THR A 779 -30.24 3.82 -16.92
CA THR A 779 -31.39 3.32 -16.17
C THR A 779 -31.31 1.79 -16.10
N LEU A 780 -31.41 1.26 -14.88
CA LEU A 780 -31.44 -0.18 -14.63
C LEU A 780 -32.87 -0.71 -14.68
N GLU A 781 -33.01 -2.01 -14.93
CA GLU A 781 -34.29 -2.72 -14.86
C GLU A 781 -34.89 -2.64 -13.46
N ALA A 782 -36.22 -2.43 -13.38
CA ALA A 782 -36.96 -2.37 -12.15
C ALA A 782 -37.17 -3.76 -11.47
#